data_f057feaea56d580e4b64a7172ad2556d
#
_entry.id   f057feaea56d580e4b64a7172ad2556d
#
_cell.length_a   1.000
_cell.length_b   1.000
_cell.length_c   1.000
_cell.angle_alpha   90.00
_cell.angle_beta   90.00
_cell.angle_gamma   90.00
#
_symmetry.space_group_name_H-M   'P 1'
#
loop_
_entity.id
_entity.type
_entity.pdbx_description
1 polymer ?
#
loop_
_entity_poly.entity_id
_entity_poly.type
_entity_poly.pdbx_seq_one_letter_code
_entity_poly.pdbx_strand_id
1 'polypeptide(L)'
;MMKRLIFSGLLFLSLSFLALNFFNTNENVSESQDEIKLDKATYAAEYYKYRMASRADANGRVPMDGLLRAKEHIARMPQSRDAGLWEWDWIGPSNIGGRIRAILPDPNNASKLWIGSVSGGIWKSTNSGTTWTPVNDFMTNLAITSMVFDPATTSIMYAATGEGFGNSDGLPGAGILKSTDSGLTWNQLESTNNANFTYVNRLAAHPDPDSAGIIYAVTNANRVYKTIDGGVTWVNKFTTASNAVDIRVDQNNPNEIIVGCKSKVYLSTDYGETWSNETSGVANKLPSDGGRCEVTFCPSNSNRIYVSMNRNLGEIWRSNDNGVTWQLRNTGTNYFGGAPGQGWYDNTIWVNPAYSTQIVVGGVDLWRSTDGGTTLTKISRWQDYHNGGAANSAHADQHFIIEAADYNSTTNPKVYFGNDGGIQKANNVWTVSNNSGWTNLAGTSLGISQFFGGAAANDGSIIVGGLQDNDKVRYKSSGSWSGPNNWYQATTGDGGYAAINYNNTSILYGEYVYLKIKKSTNSGDSYSNSYSGLSDAGNSLLALFIAPFSMDPNNPAYLVAGGSKIWRTTNNASNWTQIRGAIGSFINGNGDIEFYKCSTIDIDKGNSAVIWVGYTNGNVAKTSNTGIDWTRVDANDGGLPNRYVTDIAINPNNSNEVFVTFGGYNNDDVWYTPDAGVNWENRSGTVPNDLPVLQVNTVRYHPANSNWIYIGTDLGVFASQDRGVNWSVVTNFNGNEGPVNTEVAELFWQGNEFLIAATHGRGMYRTAAPPAVIYVNSTAPIGGNGSQASPFKTVYEASQVAGPGATISIESGTYTETQIVTFLNEGYIIVTNGSVVIQ
;
A
#
# COMPACT_ATOMS: atom_id res chain seq x y z
N MET A 1 -31.20 -12.48 -56.04
CA MET A 1 -30.75 -11.22 -55.47
C MET A 1 -31.72 -10.64 -54.43
N MET A 2 -32.87 -11.19 -54.22
CA MET A 2 -33.91 -10.63 -53.32
C MET A 2 -34.03 -11.31 -51.93
N LYS A 3 -33.22 -12.34 -51.66
CA LYS A 3 -33.20 -13.06 -50.33
C LYS A 3 -32.07 -12.60 -49.38
N ARG A 4 -31.18 -11.69 -49.80
CA ARG A 4 -30.12 -11.13 -48.96
C ARG A 4 -30.43 -9.76 -48.34
N LEU A 5 -31.47 -9.08 -48.79
CA LEU A 5 -31.89 -7.77 -48.25
C LEU A 5 -32.89 -7.85 -47.07
N ILE A 6 -33.50 -8.99 -46.85
CA ILE A 6 -34.48 -9.18 -45.75
C ILE A 6 -33.81 -9.59 -44.43
N PHE A 7 -32.59 -10.17 -44.46
CA PHE A 7 -31.86 -10.57 -43.26
C PHE A 7 -31.10 -9.43 -42.63
N SER A 8 -30.72 -8.38 -43.39
CA SER A 8 -30.02 -7.20 -42.83
C SER A 8 -30.98 -6.20 -42.19
N GLY A 9 -32.24 -6.19 -42.58
CA GLY A 9 -33.24 -5.30 -42.01
C GLY A 9 -33.83 -5.80 -40.68
N LEU A 10 -33.87 -7.11 -40.47
CA LEU A 10 -34.32 -7.69 -39.22
C LEU A 10 -33.27 -7.65 -38.11
N LEU A 11 -31.98 -7.64 -38.46
CA LEU A 11 -30.89 -7.52 -37.48
C LEU A 11 -30.74 -6.06 -36.97
N PHE A 12 -31.01 -5.05 -37.80
CA PHE A 12 -31.00 -3.63 -37.37
C PHE A 12 -32.22 -3.25 -36.55
N LEU A 13 -33.38 -3.90 -36.78
CA LEU A 13 -34.59 -3.67 -35.97
C LEU A 13 -34.52 -4.37 -34.61
N SER A 14 -33.80 -5.49 -34.47
CA SER A 14 -33.61 -6.14 -33.17
C SER A 14 -32.59 -5.42 -32.29
N LEU A 15 -31.55 -4.84 -32.85
CA LEU A 15 -30.57 -4.00 -32.12
C LEU A 15 -31.16 -2.65 -31.71
N SER A 16 -32.06 -2.05 -32.51
CA SER A 16 -32.77 -0.84 -32.16
C SER A 16 -33.83 -1.05 -31.07
N PHE A 17 -34.44 -2.25 -31.00
CA PHE A 17 -35.42 -2.59 -29.95
C PHE A 17 -34.75 -2.94 -28.63
N LEU A 18 -33.51 -3.49 -28.63
CA LEU A 18 -32.72 -3.64 -27.40
C LEU A 18 -32.18 -2.32 -26.86
N ALA A 19 -31.82 -1.37 -27.71
CA ALA A 19 -31.34 -0.04 -27.29
C ALA A 19 -32.47 0.86 -26.76
N LEU A 20 -33.71 0.69 -27.21
CA LEU A 20 -34.85 1.51 -26.79
C LEU A 20 -35.53 1.03 -25.49
N ASN A 21 -35.33 -0.20 -25.08
CA ASN A 21 -35.82 -0.71 -23.79
C ASN A 21 -34.90 -0.43 -22.61
N PHE A 22 -33.72 0.17 -22.84
CA PHE A 22 -32.82 0.63 -21.74
C PHE A 22 -33.08 2.08 -21.29
N PHE A 23 -34.02 2.81 -21.91
CA PHE A 23 -34.23 4.23 -21.63
C PHE A 23 -35.61 4.62 -21.11
N ASN A 24 -36.49 3.67 -20.78
CA ASN A 24 -37.83 4.07 -20.30
C ASN A 24 -38.36 3.09 -19.25
N THR A 25 -37.82 3.18 -18.03
CA THR A 25 -38.56 2.82 -16.81
C THR A 25 -38.23 3.83 -15.73
N ASN A 26 -39.03 4.91 -15.63
CA ASN A 26 -39.24 5.64 -14.41
C ASN A 26 -40.02 4.75 -13.45
N GLU A 27 -39.38 3.93 -12.68
CA GLU A 27 -39.95 3.37 -11.47
C GLU A 27 -39.20 3.96 -10.27
N ASN A 28 -39.92 4.59 -9.38
CA ASN A 28 -39.49 4.92 -8.04
C ASN A 28 -39.17 3.61 -7.31
N VAL A 29 -37.93 3.13 -7.42
CA VAL A 29 -37.41 2.05 -6.61
C VAL A 29 -36.83 2.71 -5.37
N SER A 30 -37.44 2.42 -4.22
CA SER A 30 -36.81 2.61 -2.92
C SER A 30 -35.44 1.95 -2.96
N GLU A 31 -34.39 2.72 -2.70
CA GLU A 31 -33.01 2.22 -2.67
C GLU A 31 -32.84 1.08 -1.65
N SER A 32 -32.96 -0.16 -2.12
CA SER A 32 -32.25 -1.26 -1.51
C SER A 32 -30.85 -1.24 -2.12
N GLN A 33 -29.84 -1.04 -1.28
CA GLN A 33 -28.44 -1.00 -1.65
C GLN A 33 -27.96 -2.36 -2.16
N ASP A 34 -28.20 -2.67 -3.41
CA ASP A 34 -27.42 -3.64 -4.16
C ASP A 34 -26.45 -2.84 -5.03
N GLU A 35 -25.34 -2.37 -4.43
CA GLU A 35 -24.14 -2.03 -5.20
C GLU A 35 -23.80 -3.25 -6.04
N ILE A 36 -23.73 -3.10 -7.36
CA ILE A 36 -23.11 -4.08 -8.25
C ILE A 36 -21.66 -4.19 -7.78
N LYS A 37 -21.40 -5.11 -6.86
CA LYS A 37 -20.05 -5.50 -6.50
C LYS A 37 -19.48 -6.17 -7.73
N LEU A 38 -18.59 -5.47 -8.43
CA LEU A 38 -17.67 -6.11 -9.35
C LEU A 38 -17.12 -7.34 -8.64
N ASP A 39 -17.12 -8.46 -9.32
CA ASP A 39 -16.47 -9.68 -8.85
C ASP A 39 -15.07 -9.32 -8.34
N LYS A 40 -14.75 -9.67 -7.09
CA LYS A 40 -13.48 -9.29 -6.45
C LYS A 40 -12.25 -9.80 -7.20
N ALA A 41 -12.37 -10.86 -8.03
CA ALA A 41 -11.29 -11.29 -8.91
C ALA A 41 -11.02 -10.28 -10.04
N THR A 42 -12.08 -9.71 -10.62
CA THR A 42 -11.99 -8.60 -11.58
C THR A 42 -11.40 -7.36 -10.90
N TYR A 43 -11.79 -7.09 -9.67
CA TYR A 43 -11.34 -5.98 -8.86
C TYR A 43 -9.81 -6.02 -8.61
N ALA A 44 -9.28 -7.17 -8.19
CA ALA A 44 -7.86 -7.35 -7.98
C ALA A 44 -7.05 -7.31 -9.30
N ALA A 45 -7.60 -7.83 -10.40
CA ALA A 45 -6.96 -7.74 -11.70
C ALA A 45 -6.84 -6.30 -12.21
N GLU A 46 -7.85 -5.46 -11.95
CA GLU A 46 -7.83 -4.04 -12.32
C GLU A 46 -6.85 -3.24 -11.46
N TYR A 47 -6.75 -3.54 -10.16
CA TYR A 47 -5.74 -2.95 -9.30
C TYR A 47 -4.31 -3.29 -9.75
N TYR A 48 -4.05 -4.53 -10.18
CA TYR A 48 -2.78 -4.93 -10.79
C TYR A 48 -2.44 -4.11 -12.02
N LYS A 49 -3.36 -3.99 -12.93
CA LYS A 49 -3.15 -3.16 -14.12
C LYS A 49 -2.79 -1.73 -13.73
N TYR A 50 -3.47 -1.17 -12.73
CA TYR A 50 -3.18 0.17 -12.21
C TYR A 50 -1.75 0.27 -11.68
N ARG A 51 -1.32 -0.63 -10.79
CA ARG A 51 0.05 -0.61 -10.23
C ARG A 51 1.13 -0.93 -11.25
N MET A 52 0.89 -1.88 -12.13
CA MET A 52 1.85 -2.23 -13.18
C MET A 52 1.97 -1.13 -14.22
N ALA A 53 0.86 -0.47 -14.59
CA ALA A 53 0.89 0.62 -15.56
C ALA A 53 1.76 1.79 -15.11
N SER A 54 1.80 2.10 -13.80
CA SER A 54 2.63 3.17 -13.26
C SER A 54 4.10 2.77 -13.06
N ARG A 55 4.41 1.48 -12.83
CA ARG A 55 5.74 1.00 -12.41
C ARG A 55 6.55 0.27 -13.47
N ALA A 56 5.92 -0.16 -14.54
CA ALA A 56 6.59 -0.94 -15.57
C ALA A 56 7.61 -0.10 -16.34
N ASP A 57 8.76 -0.71 -16.62
CA ASP A 57 9.74 -0.18 -17.58
C ASP A 57 9.19 -0.21 -19.02
N ALA A 58 9.96 0.25 -19.98
CA ALA A 58 9.59 0.25 -21.40
C ALA A 58 9.28 -1.15 -21.99
N ASN A 59 9.64 -2.23 -21.28
CA ASN A 59 9.36 -3.61 -21.65
C ASN A 59 8.14 -4.19 -20.89
N GLY A 60 7.41 -3.36 -20.15
CA GLY A 60 6.26 -3.78 -19.35
C GLY A 60 6.63 -4.58 -18.10
N ARG A 61 7.83 -4.40 -17.54
CA ARG A 61 8.36 -5.15 -16.39
C ARG A 61 8.74 -4.21 -15.26
N VAL A 62 8.48 -4.62 -14.03
CA VAL A 62 9.04 -4.00 -12.82
C VAL A 62 10.37 -4.71 -12.53
N PRO A 63 11.51 -4.01 -12.49
CA PRO A 63 12.80 -4.63 -12.19
C PRO A 63 12.82 -5.21 -10.79
N MET A 64 13.16 -6.49 -10.66
CA MET A 64 13.11 -7.22 -9.39
C MET A 64 14.18 -6.76 -8.39
N ASP A 65 15.30 -6.27 -8.90
CA ASP A 65 16.41 -5.70 -8.14
C ASP A 65 16.38 -4.16 -8.09
N GLY A 66 15.33 -3.53 -8.62
CA GLY A 66 15.23 -2.07 -8.74
C GLY A 66 15.39 -1.35 -7.42
N LEU A 67 14.66 -1.78 -6.39
CA LEU A 67 14.76 -1.18 -5.04
C LEU A 67 16.13 -1.41 -4.39
N LEU A 68 16.75 -2.56 -4.61
CA LEU A 68 18.11 -2.84 -4.07
C LEU A 68 19.14 -1.92 -4.71
N ARG A 69 19.15 -1.82 -6.06
CA ARG A 69 20.05 -0.89 -6.77
C ARG A 69 19.83 0.56 -6.38
N ALA A 70 18.58 0.97 -6.18
CA ALA A 70 18.26 2.31 -5.71
C ALA A 70 18.84 2.58 -4.31
N LYS A 71 18.75 1.62 -3.38
CA LYS A 71 19.40 1.73 -2.06
C LYS A 71 20.92 1.83 -2.13
N GLU A 72 21.56 1.06 -3.00
CA GLU A 72 23.00 1.15 -3.24
C GLU A 72 23.40 2.50 -3.81
N HIS A 73 22.56 3.09 -4.67
CA HIS A 73 22.75 4.44 -5.19
C HIS A 73 22.63 5.47 -4.07
N ILE A 74 21.55 5.41 -3.28
CA ILE A 74 21.30 6.31 -2.13
C ILE A 74 22.47 6.28 -1.14
N ALA A 75 23.06 5.10 -0.87
CA ALA A 75 24.21 4.98 0.03
C ALA A 75 25.46 5.71 -0.47
N ARG A 76 25.55 6.01 -1.76
CA ARG A 76 26.64 6.74 -2.39
C ARG A 76 26.35 8.21 -2.63
N MET A 77 25.07 8.62 -2.53
CA MET A 77 24.70 10.04 -2.66
C MET A 77 25.35 10.85 -1.55
N PRO A 78 25.75 12.08 -1.81
CA PRO A 78 26.21 12.96 -0.75
C PRO A 78 25.14 13.09 0.33
N GLN A 79 25.54 12.90 1.57
CA GLN A 79 24.67 13.09 2.73
C GLN A 79 24.53 14.60 2.97
N SER A 80 23.77 15.26 2.11
CA SER A 80 23.54 16.67 2.26
C SER A 80 22.27 16.87 3.09
N ARG A 81 22.37 17.66 4.14
CA ARG A 81 21.22 18.14 4.92
C ARG A 81 20.53 19.32 4.22
N ASP A 82 20.76 19.50 2.95
CA ASP A 82 20.53 20.77 2.25
C ASP A 82 19.05 21.06 1.97
N ALA A 83 18.17 20.09 2.06
CA ALA A 83 16.76 20.31 1.75
C ALA A 83 15.93 20.73 2.97
N GLY A 84 16.56 20.96 4.10
CA GLY A 84 15.92 21.57 5.27
C GLY A 84 14.68 20.87 5.81
N LEU A 85 14.43 19.63 5.42
CA LEU A 85 13.44 18.81 6.06
C LEU A 85 14.09 18.19 7.30
N TRP A 86 13.57 18.57 8.43
CA TRP A 86 14.06 18.22 9.76
C TRP A 86 13.54 16.84 10.19
N GLU A 87 13.31 16.72 11.46
CA GLU A 87 12.72 15.53 12.05
C GLU A 87 11.33 15.24 11.46
N TRP A 88 11.10 14.01 11.10
CA TRP A 88 9.79 13.53 10.65
C TRP A 88 9.00 13.02 11.84
N ASP A 89 7.87 13.62 12.10
CA ASP A 89 6.87 13.08 13.03
C ASP A 89 6.04 12.01 12.36
N TRP A 90 6.02 10.81 12.90
CA TRP A 90 5.01 9.84 12.49
C TRP A 90 3.64 10.22 13.08
N ILE A 91 2.67 10.47 12.21
CA ILE A 91 1.36 10.96 12.64
C ILE A 91 0.27 9.89 12.59
N GLY A 92 0.63 8.62 12.31
CA GLY A 92 -0.29 7.49 12.34
C GLY A 92 -1.00 7.21 11.02
N PRO A 93 -2.10 6.48 11.05
CA PRO A 93 -2.79 5.94 12.23
C PRO A 93 -2.04 4.79 12.90
N SER A 94 -2.21 4.66 14.23
CA SER A 94 -1.75 3.51 14.99
C SER A 94 -2.86 2.54 15.38
N ASN A 95 -4.10 2.97 15.28
CA ASN A 95 -5.29 2.22 15.66
C ASN A 95 -6.04 1.61 14.45
N ILE A 96 -5.53 1.85 13.24
CA ILE A 96 -6.04 1.28 11.99
C ILE A 96 -4.90 0.50 11.37
N GLY A 97 -5.13 -0.79 11.10
CA GLY A 97 -4.11 -1.69 10.63
C GLY A 97 -3.87 -1.62 9.12
N GLY A 98 -3.25 -2.67 8.61
CA GLY A 98 -2.98 -2.95 7.22
C GLY A 98 -2.64 -4.43 7.09
N ARG A 99 -2.35 -4.94 5.92
CA ARG A 99 -2.25 -6.37 5.62
C ARG A 99 -1.13 -7.08 6.36
N ILE A 100 -1.49 -8.18 7.06
CA ILE A 100 -0.57 -9.07 7.78
C ILE A 100 -0.68 -10.49 7.25
N ARG A 101 0.47 -11.08 6.84
CA ARG A 101 0.56 -12.46 6.37
C ARG A 101 1.41 -13.38 7.26
N ALA A 102 2.11 -12.83 8.25
CA ALA A 102 2.94 -13.61 9.16
C ALA A 102 2.68 -13.21 10.61
N ILE A 103 2.52 -14.19 11.48
CA ILE A 103 2.45 -14.03 12.93
C ILE A 103 3.34 -15.12 13.54
N LEU A 104 4.26 -14.76 14.43
CA LEU A 104 5.21 -15.66 15.04
C LEU A 104 5.24 -15.45 16.56
N PRO A 105 4.45 -16.22 17.37
CA PRO A 105 4.53 -16.23 18.82
C PRO A 105 5.84 -16.87 19.29
N ASP A 106 6.48 -16.32 20.33
CA ASP A 106 7.67 -16.89 20.94
C ASP A 106 7.28 -18.11 21.80
N PRO A 107 7.73 -19.33 21.46
CA PRO A 107 7.34 -20.55 22.21
C PRO A 107 7.83 -20.54 23.66
N ASN A 108 8.82 -19.71 23.99
CA ASN A 108 9.41 -19.60 25.34
C ASN A 108 8.83 -18.43 26.15
N ASN A 109 8.04 -17.53 25.50
CA ASN A 109 7.48 -16.36 26.16
C ASN A 109 6.14 -15.95 25.53
N ALA A 110 5.03 -16.35 26.11
CA ALA A 110 3.68 -16.10 25.62
C ALA A 110 3.30 -14.60 25.49
N SER A 111 4.08 -13.70 26.12
CA SER A 111 3.87 -12.25 25.96
C SER A 111 4.57 -11.67 24.72
N LYS A 112 5.44 -12.43 24.09
CA LYS A 112 6.30 -11.96 23.01
C LYS A 112 5.87 -12.57 21.67
N LEU A 113 5.68 -11.70 20.68
CA LEU A 113 5.34 -12.13 19.32
C LEU A 113 5.84 -11.12 18.30
N TRP A 114 6.05 -11.59 17.08
CA TRP A 114 6.35 -10.78 15.91
C TRP A 114 5.24 -10.91 14.89
N ILE A 115 5.05 -9.86 14.10
CA ILE A 115 4.19 -9.89 12.91
C ILE A 115 4.98 -9.39 11.70
N GLY A 116 4.60 -9.91 10.54
CA GLY A 116 5.09 -9.46 9.23
C GLY A 116 3.95 -8.84 8.42
N SER A 117 4.10 -7.55 8.11
CA SER A 117 3.22 -6.83 7.17
C SER A 117 3.79 -6.91 5.76
N VAL A 118 2.91 -6.91 4.75
CA VAL A 118 3.33 -7.02 3.35
C VAL A 118 3.96 -5.74 2.78
N SER A 119 3.84 -4.62 3.50
CA SER A 119 4.42 -3.33 3.09
C SER A 119 5.00 -2.52 4.25
N GLY A 120 4.79 -2.98 5.50
CA GLY A 120 5.18 -2.29 6.72
C GLY A 120 6.30 -2.96 7.53
N GLY A 121 6.91 -4.05 7.03
CA GLY A 121 8.04 -4.73 7.66
C GLY A 121 7.67 -5.60 8.86
N ILE A 122 8.66 -5.86 9.71
CA ILE A 122 8.52 -6.70 10.90
C ILE A 122 8.29 -5.83 12.13
N TRP A 123 7.29 -6.19 12.92
CA TRP A 123 6.96 -5.55 14.19
C TRP A 123 7.01 -6.56 15.32
N LYS A 124 7.42 -6.09 16.50
CA LYS A 124 7.57 -6.89 17.71
C LYS A 124 6.71 -6.34 18.84
N SER A 125 6.03 -7.24 19.54
CA SER A 125 5.36 -6.96 20.81
C SER A 125 5.99 -7.78 21.92
N THR A 126 6.07 -7.21 23.13
CA THR A 126 6.50 -7.88 24.37
C THR A 126 5.39 -7.97 25.42
N ASN A 127 4.16 -7.60 25.05
CA ASN A 127 3.00 -7.54 25.92
C ASN A 127 1.74 -8.09 25.25
N SER A 128 1.88 -9.20 24.53
CA SER A 128 0.81 -9.95 23.86
C SER A 128 0.02 -9.12 22.85
N GLY A 129 0.69 -8.22 22.12
CA GLY A 129 0.11 -7.39 21.07
C GLY A 129 -0.58 -6.10 21.58
N THR A 130 -0.40 -5.74 22.86
CA THR A 130 -0.96 -4.48 23.37
C THR A 130 -0.25 -3.26 22.79
N THR A 131 1.08 -3.33 22.66
CA THR A 131 1.90 -2.34 21.96
C THR A 131 2.91 -3.02 21.03
N TRP A 132 3.30 -2.29 20.00
CA TRP A 132 4.18 -2.75 18.95
C TRP A 132 5.35 -1.79 18.74
N THR A 133 6.50 -2.34 18.40
CA THR A 133 7.70 -1.59 18.02
C THR A 133 8.17 -2.11 16.67
N PRO A 134 8.46 -1.26 15.68
CA PRO A 134 9.08 -1.70 14.44
C PRO A 134 10.47 -2.25 14.75
N VAL A 135 10.86 -3.31 14.08
CA VAL A 135 12.17 -3.94 14.32
C VAL A 135 13.27 -3.17 13.62
N ASN A 136 13.08 -2.88 12.34
CA ASN A 136 14.00 -2.09 11.55
C ASN A 136 13.30 -1.59 10.28
N ASP A 137 13.11 -0.29 10.18
CA ASP A 137 12.47 0.35 9.04
C ASP A 137 13.37 0.35 7.78
N PHE A 138 14.66 0.12 7.96
CA PHE A 138 15.68 0.11 6.90
C PHE A 138 16.06 -1.30 6.41
N MET A 139 15.25 -2.30 6.71
CA MET A 139 15.44 -3.66 6.17
C MET A 139 15.54 -3.63 4.65
N THR A 140 16.21 -4.62 4.09
CA THR A 140 16.36 -4.74 2.62
C THR A 140 15.01 -4.76 1.89
N ASN A 141 13.98 -5.30 2.55
CA ASN A 141 12.60 -5.32 2.03
C ASN A 141 11.60 -5.35 3.18
N LEU A 142 10.48 -4.67 3.04
CA LEU A 142 9.40 -4.61 4.03
C LEU A 142 8.20 -5.51 3.71
N ALA A 143 8.22 -6.25 2.59
CA ALA A 143 7.14 -7.14 2.16
C ALA A 143 7.28 -8.53 2.82
N ILE A 144 6.85 -8.69 4.05
CA ILE A 144 7.02 -9.91 4.84
C ILE A 144 5.81 -10.83 4.69
N THR A 145 6.05 -12.08 4.27
CA THR A 145 4.99 -13.07 3.97
C THR A 145 4.97 -14.27 4.90
N SER A 146 6.11 -14.62 5.48
CA SER A 146 6.22 -15.75 6.41
C SER A 146 7.41 -15.56 7.34
N MET A 147 7.31 -16.05 8.57
CA MET A 147 8.41 -16.08 9.53
C MET A 147 8.45 -17.40 10.27
N VAL A 148 9.66 -17.91 10.54
CA VAL A 148 9.89 -19.10 11.35
C VAL A 148 11.13 -18.94 12.23
N PHE A 149 11.15 -19.63 13.37
CA PHE A 149 12.35 -19.83 14.17
C PHE A 149 13.22 -20.96 13.58
N ASP A 150 14.50 -20.91 13.88
CA ASP A 150 15.39 -22.07 13.69
C ASP A 150 14.97 -23.18 14.66
N PRO A 151 14.98 -24.45 14.24
CA PRO A 151 14.63 -25.58 15.10
C PRO A 151 15.35 -25.60 16.44
N ALA A 152 16.65 -25.28 16.43
CA ALA A 152 17.51 -25.40 17.61
C ALA A 152 17.40 -24.22 18.57
N THR A 153 16.99 -23.03 18.10
CA THR A 153 16.96 -21.82 18.94
C THR A 153 16.08 -20.73 18.40
N THR A 154 15.34 -20.06 19.28
CA THR A 154 14.52 -18.88 18.94
C THR A 154 15.36 -17.60 18.74
N SER A 155 16.67 -17.64 19.00
CA SER A 155 17.55 -16.51 18.68
C SER A 155 17.85 -16.39 17.19
N ILE A 156 17.71 -17.47 16.43
CA ILE A 156 17.82 -17.49 14.98
C ILE A 156 16.43 -17.52 14.37
N MET A 157 16.17 -16.58 13.46
CA MET A 157 14.88 -16.42 12.80
C MET A 157 15.07 -16.24 11.29
N TYR A 158 14.08 -16.68 10.52
CA TYR A 158 14.03 -16.48 9.07
C TYR A 158 12.72 -15.77 8.72
N ALA A 159 12.78 -14.83 7.78
CA ALA A 159 11.63 -14.12 7.24
C ALA A 159 11.64 -14.18 5.70
N ALA A 160 10.56 -14.69 5.15
CA ALA A 160 10.31 -14.68 3.71
C ALA A 160 9.83 -13.31 3.26
N THR A 161 10.23 -12.88 2.07
CA THR A 161 9.82 -11.62 1.48
C THR A 161 9.17 -11.81 0.11
N GLY A 162 8.34 -10.82 -0.27
CA GLY A 162 7.66 -10.79 -1.57
C GLY A 162 6.31 -11.50 -1.58
N GLU A 163 5.23 -10.74 -1.76
CA GLU A 163 3.87 -11.22 -1.73
C GLU A 163 3.46 -11.84 -3.07
N GLY A 164 3.60 -13.17 -3.20
CA GLY A 164 3.40 -13.94 -4.43
C GLY A 164 2.10 -14.74 -4.51
N PHE A 165 1.06 -14.39 -3.77
CA PHE A 165 -0.20 -15.16 -3.73
C PHE A 165 -1.09 -14.95 -4.96
N GLY A 166 -0.67 -14.11 -5.90
CA GLY A 166 -1.39 -13.80 -7.13
C GLY A 166 -2.29 -12.59 -7.02
N ASN A 167 -2.21 -11.91 -5.89
CA ASN A 167 -2.72 -10.58 -5.75
C ASN A 167 -1.82 -9.62 -6.53
N SER A 168 -2.46 -8.66 -7.06
CA SER A 168 -1.93 -7.74 -8.04
C SER A 168 -1.14 -6.60 -7.44
N ASP A 169 -1.33 -6.37 -6.16
CA ASP A 169 -0.61 -5.41 -5.31
C ASP A 169 0.58 -6.05 -4.59
N GLY A 170 0.89 -7.31 -4.92
CA GLY A 170 2.00 -8.05 -4.33
C GLY A 170 3.33 -7.37 -4.60
N LEU A 171 3.98 -6.90 -3.55
CA LEU A 171 5.29 -6.28 -3.64
C LEU A 171 6.37 -7.34 -3.88
N PRO A 172 7.33 -7.11 -4.79
CA PRO A 172 8.47 -7.99 -4.96
C PRO A 172 9.31 -7.99 -3.68
N GLY A 173 9.86 -9.15 -3.38
CA GLY A 173 10.72 -9.37 -2.21
C GLY A 173 12.21 -9.31 -2.55
N ALA A 174 13.02 -9.50 -1.50
CA ALA A 174 14.47 -9.62 -1.54
C ALA A 174 14.92 -11.00 -1.01
N GLY A 175 14.24 -12.06 -1.41
CA GLY A 175 14.54 -13.41 -0.96
C GLY A 175 14.16 -13.66 0.49
N ILE A 176 15.06 -14.28 1.25
CA ILE A 176 14.87 -14.64 2.65
C ILE A 176 15.83 -13.81 3.50
N LEU A 177 15.31 -13.21 4.55
CA LEU A 177 16.08 -12.50 5.56
C LEU A 177 16.34 -13.42 6.74
N LYS A 178 17.51 -13.30 7.36
CA LYS A 178 17.91 -14.05 8.57
C LYS A 178 18.30 -13.09 9.68
N SER A 179 17.83 -13.37 10.88
CA SER A 179 18.29 -12.77 12.12
C SER A 179 19.02 -13.82 12.95
N THR A 180 20.07 -13.41 13.67
CA THR A 180 20.83 -14.26 14.62
C THR A 180 20.81 -13.70 16.04
N ASP A 181 20.01 -12.66 16.29
CA ASP A 181 19.96 -11.89 17.53
C ASP A 181 18.52 -11.70 18.05
N SER A 182 17.68 -12.71 17.90
CA SER A 182 16.28 -12.71 18.33
C SER A 182 15.44 -11.61 17.62
N GLY A 183 15.72 -11.39 16.34
CA GLY A 183 14.96 -10.48 15.47
C GLY A 183 15.28 -9.01 15.71
N LEU A 184 16.45 -8.64 16.27
CA LEU A 184 16.88 -7.24 16.40
C LEU A 184 17.45 -6.72 15.09
N THR A 185 18.27 -7.54 14.42
CA THR A 185 18.80 -7.21 13.09
C THR A 185 18.47 -8.30 12.08
N TRP A 186 18.33 -7.92 10.82
CA TRP A 186 17.95 -8.80 9.72
C TRP A 186 18.84 -8.56 8.52
N ASN A 187 19.41 -9.62 7.98
CA ASN A 187 20.26 -9.61 6.81
C ASN A 187 19.69 -10.52 5.72
N GLN A 188 19.73 -10.06 4.48
CA GLN A 188 19.38 -10.89 3.32
C GLN A 188 20.36 -12.04 3.18
N LEU A 189 19.85 -13.25 2.96
CA LEU A 189 20.66 -14.39 2.59
C LEU A 189 21.09 -14.28 1.12
N GLU A 190 22.38 -14.12 0.87
CA GLU A 190 22.92 -13.96 -0.49
C GLU A 190 22.53 -15.12 -1.41
N SER A 191 22.44 -16.33 -0.88
CA SER A 191 21.99 -17.53 -1.60
C SER A 191 20.57 -17.41 -2.17
N THR A 192 19.76 -16.49 -1.65
CA THR A 192 18.39 -16.23 -2.11
C THR A 192 18.23 -14.93 -2.89
N ASN A 193 19.32 -14.19 -3.12
CA ASN A 193 19.34 -12.97 -3.92
C ASN A 193 19.31 -13.29 -5.43
N ASN A 194 18.19 -13.86 -5.88
CA ASN A 194 17.99 -14.21 -7.30
C ASN A 194 16.49 -14.36 -7.62
N ALA A 195 16.20 -14.43 -8.92
CA ALA A 195 14.86 -14.44 -9.50
C ALA A 195 13.91 -15.53 -8.95
N ASN A 196 14.43 -16.66 -8.52
CA ASN A 196 13.57 -17.73 -8.01
C ASN A 196 13.01 -17.43 -6.61
N PHE A 197 13.60 -16.48 -5.90
CA PHE A 197 13.23 -16.09 -4.55
C PHE A 197 12.61 -14.68 -4.48
N THR A 198 12.23 -14.10 -5.61
CA THR A 198 11.53 -12.79 -5.62
C THR A 198 10.24 -12.81 -4.82
N TYR A 199 9.54 -13.94 -4.85
CA TYR A 199 8.31 -14.13 -4.10
C TYR A 199 8.40 -15.44 -3.33
N VAL A 200 8.73 -15.35 -2.04
CA VAL A 200 8.77 -16.50 -1.13
C VAL A 200 7.48 -16.50 -0.30
N ASN A 201 6.56 -17.38 -0.65
CA ASN A 201 5.21 -17.35 -0.10
C ASN A 201 5.12 -17.90 1.33
N ARG A 202 5.87 -18.96 1.62
CA ARG A 202 5.84 -19.60 2.95
C ARG A 202 7.17 -20.26 3.28
N LEU A 203 7.52 -20.22 4.58
CA LEU A 203 8.61 -21.00 5.18
C LEU A 203 8.02 -22.05 6.12
N ALA A 204 8.71 -23.18 6.25
CA ALA A 204 8.47 -24.18 7.28
C ALA A 204 9.80 -24.65 7.86
N ALA A 205 9.94 -24.63 9.18
CA ALA A 205 11.09 -25.16 9.88
C ALA A 205 10.90 -26.65 10.19
N HIS A 206 11.99 -27.40 10.25
CA HIS A 206 11.96 -28.76 10.78
C HIS A 206 11.54 -28.68 12.26
N PRO A 207 10.68 -29.58 12.77
CA PRO A 207 10.19 -29.45 14.15
C PRO A 207 11.17 -29.94 15.22
N ASP A 208 12.16 -30.75 14.84
CA ASP A 208 13.12 -31.35 15.77
C ASP A 208 14.23 -30.34 16.14
N PRO A 209 14.45 -30.05 17.44
CA PRO A 209 15.52 -29.16 17.89
C PRO A 209 16.94 -29.58 17.50
N ASP A 210 17.20 -30.88 17.27
CA ASP A 210 18.50 -31.39 16.82
C ASP A 210 18.74 -31.11 15.30
N SER A 211 17.76 -30.59 14.60
CA SER A 211 17.78 -30.29 13.16
C SER A 211 18.06 -28.82 12.86
N ALA A 212 19.07 -28.22 13.54
CA ALA A 212 19.47 -26.83 13.33
C ALA A 212 19.68 -26.49 11.85
N GLY A 213 19.14 -25.37 11.42
CA GLY A 213 19.29 -24.85 10.06
C GLY A 213 18.53 -25.59 8.97
N ILE A 214 17.65 -26.55 9.29
CA ILE A 214 16.80 -27.22 8.30
C ILE A 214 15.50 -26.42 8.11
N ILE A 215 15.40 -25.72 6.99
CA ILE A 215 14.25 -24.88 6.62
C ILE A 215 13.81 -25.22 5.20
N TYR A 216 12.51 -25.23 4.99
CA TYR A 216 11.86 -25.36 3.68
C TYR A 216 11.26 -24.01 3.25
N ALA A 217 11.26 -23.74 1.95
CA ALA A 217 10.66 -22.56 1.35
C ALA A 217 9.89 -22.91 0.08
N VAL A 218 8.71 -22.31 -0.09
CA VAL A 218 7.95 -22.38 -1.34
C VAL A 218 7.89 -21.02 -2.00
N THR A 219 8.02 -21.00 -3.33
CA THR A 219 8.13 -19.78 -4.10
C THR A 219 7.14 -19.73 -5.27
N ASN A 220 6.86 -18.51 -5.72
CA ASN A 220 6.04 -18.25 -6.90
C ASN A 220 6.69 -18.73 -8.22
N ALA A 221 7.97 -19.13 -8.16
CA ALA A 221 8.69 -19.77 -9.27
C ALA A 221 8.38 -21.27 -9.43
N ASN A 222 7.28 -21.76 -8.82
CA ASN A 222 6.85 -23.17 -8.83
C ASN A 222 7.89 -24.10 -8.19
N ARG A 223 8.52 -23.71 -7.07
CA ARG A 223 9.59 -24.48 -6.48
C ARG A 223 9.40 -24.71 -4.99
N VAL A 224 9.90 -25.87 -4.56
CA VAL A 224 10.09 -26.24 -3.16
C VAL A 224 11.59 -26.32 -2.91
N TYR A 225 12.09 -25.44 -2.07
CA TYR A 225 13.50 -25.40 -1.68
C TYR A 225 13.69 -25.94 -0.28
N LYS A 226 14.89 -26.51 -0.02
CA LYS A 226 15.36 -26.95 1.29
C LYS A 226 16.77 -26.45 1.53
N THR A 227 17.02 -25.93 2.70
CA THR A 227 18.37 -25.71 3.26
C THR A 227 18.60 -26.68 4.42
N ILE A 228 19.84 -27.07 4.64
CA ILE A 228 20.29 -27.88 5.80
C ILE A 228 21.46 -27.22 6.53
N ASP A 229 21.84 -26.02 6.11
CA ASP A 229 23.00 -25.26 6.58
C ASP A 229 22.64 -23.84 7.04
N GLY A 230 21.38 -23.65 7.43
CA GLY A 230 20.89 -22.38 7.91
C GLY A 230 20.79 -21.29 6.85
N GLY A 231 20.59 -21.68 5.60
CA GLY A 231 20.38 -20.79 4.47
C GLY A 231 21.63 -20.39 3.71
N VAL A 232 22.79 -21.00 3.99
CA VAL A 232 24.01 -20.79 3.21
C VAL A 232 23.82 -21.32 1.79
N THR A 233 23.16 -22.48 1.67
CA THR A 233 22.75 -23.04 0.37
C THR A 233 21.28 -23.45 0.36
N TRP A 234 20.63 -23.34 -0.79
CA TRP A 234 19.25 -23.79 -1.01
C TRP A 234 19.20 -24.75 -2.19
N VAL A 235 18.66 -25.93 -1.97
CA VAL A 235 18.50 -26.96 -2.99
C VAL A 235 17.04 -27.02 -3.42
N ASN A 236 16.78 -26.92 -4.73
CA ASN A 236 15.45 -27.17 -5.29
C ASN A 236 15.15 -28.68 -5.17
N LYS A 237 14.22 -29.05 -4.30
CA LYS A 237 13.79 -30.43 -4.09
C LYS A 237 12.68 -30.86 -5.00
N PHE A 238 11.84 -29.88 -5.44
CA PHE A 238 10.71 -30.21 -6.29
C PHE A 238 10.26 -29.00 -7.11
N THR A 239 9.86 -29.25 -8.36
CA THR A 239 9.20 -28.26 -9.21
C THR A 239 7.72 -28.61 -9.33
N THR A 240 6.87 -27.73 -8.80
CA THR A 240 5.41 -27.89 -8.79
C THR A 240 4.81 -27.52 -10.14
N ALA A 241 3.59 -28.02 -10.45
CA ALA A 241 2.91 -27.69 -11.69
C ALA A 241 2.25 -26.30 -11.67
N SER A 242 2.12 -25.67 -10.52
CA SER A 242 1.62 -24.31 -10.33
C SER A 242 2.26 -23.67 -9.11
N ASN A 243 2.15 -22.35 -8.98
CA ASN A 243 2.78 -21.60 -7.87
C ASN A 243 2.49 -22.24 -6.52
N ALA A 244 3.54 -22.57 -5.76
CA ALA A 244 3.42 -23.10 -4.41
C ALA A 244 3.13 -21.94 -3.43
N VAL A 245 2.08 -22.08 -2.61
CA VAL A 245 1.56 -21.02 -1.74
C VAL A 245 1.62 -21.36 -0.26
N ASP A 246 1.59 -22.64 0.11
CA ASP A 246 1.70 -23.10 1.50
C ASP A 246 2.60 -24.34 1.60
N ILE A 247 3.27 -24.51 2.72
CA ILE A 247 4.08 -25.67 3.06
C ILE A 247 4.01 -25.96 4.55
N ARG A 248 3.81 -27.21 4.93
CA ARG A 248 3.82 -27.67 6.32
C ARG A 248 4.66 -28.93 6.46
N VAL A 249 5.38 -29.00 7.57
CA VAL A 249 6.08 -30.21 8.03
C VAL A 249 5.27 -30.79 9.18
N ASP A 250 5.03 -32.10 9.19
CA ASP A 250 4.35 -32.74 10.34
C ASP A 250 5.24 -32.65 11.57
N GLN A 251 4.71 -32.08 12.65
CA GLN A 251 5.43 -31.92 13.91
C GLN A 251 5.76 -33.24 14.61
N ASN A 252 5.00 -34.30 14.35
CA ASN A 252 5.19 -35.61 14.93
C ASN A 252 5.98 -36.58 14.03
N ASN A 253 5.99 -36.35 12.71
CA ASN A 253 6.71 -37.13 11.73
C ASN A 253 7.37 -36.20 10.69
N PRO A 254 8.56 -35.68 10.95
CA PRO A 254 9.20 -34.72 10.07
C PRO A 254 9.54 -35.22 8.65
N ASN A 255 9.44 -36.56 8.43
CA ASN A 255 9.54 -37.13 7.08
C ASN A 255 8.40 -36.60 6.17
N GLU A 256 7.29 -36.21 6.76
CA GLU A 256 6.07 -35.84 6.06
C GLU A 256 5.97 -34.35 5.87
N ILE A 257 5.88 -33.98 4.59
CA ILE A 257 5.79 -32.58 4.17
C ILE A 257 4.68 -32.46 3.16
N ILE A 258 3.76 -31.50 3.38
CA ILE A 258 2.69 -31.21 2.43
C ILE A 258 2.83 -29.81 1.85
N VAL A 259 2.58 -29.69 0.53
CA VAL A 259 2.62 -28.42 -0.20
C VAL A 259 1.28 -28.16 -0.84
N GLY A 260 0.70 -26.99 -0.54
CA GLY A 260 -0.45 -26.43 -1.24
C GLY A 260 0.01 -25.48 -2.34
N CYS A 261 -0.62 -25.58 -3.51
CA CYS A 261 -0.35 -24.75 -4.67
C CYS A 261 -1.63 -24.03 -5.14
N LYS A 262 -1.52 -23.19 -6.17
CA LYS A 262 -2.68 -22.51 -6.79
C LYS A 262 -3.66 -23.48 -7.47
N SER A 263 -3.29 -24.73 -7.69
CA SER A 263 -4.19 -25.74 -8.30
C SER A 263 -3.85 -27.17 -7.93
N LYS A 264 -2.85 -27.39 -7.09
CA LYS A 264 -2.34 -28.72 -6.77
C LYS A 264 -2.00 -28.85 -5.30
N VAL A 265 -1.99 -30.11 -4.83
CA VAL A 265 -1.47 -30.49 -3.52
C VAL A 265 -0.46 -31.62 -3.72
N TYR A 266 0.69 -31.54 -3.09
CA TYR A 266 1.74 -32.55 -3.13
C TYR A 266 2.12 -32.97 -1.72
N LEU A 267 2.41 -34.28 -1.55
CA LEU A 267 2.83 -34.88 -0.29
C LEU A 267 4.17 -35.60 -0.49
N SER A 268 5.08 -35.38 0.42
CA SER A 268 6.32 -36.16 0.57
C SER A 268 6.27 -36.90 1.89
N THR A 269 6.87 -38.11 1.93
CA THR A 269 7.01 -38.97 3.12
C THR A 269 8.47 -39.32 3.40
N ASP A 270 9.40 -38.62 2.76
CA ASP A 270 10.84 -38.87 2.79
C ASP A 270 11.68 -37.59 2.87
N TYR A 271 11.29 -36.65 3.75
CA TYR A 271 11.95 -35.36 3.96
C TYR A 271 12.00 -34.45 2.72
N GLY A 272 11.06 -34.63 1.77
CA GLY A 272 10.98 -33.81 0.56
C GLY A 272 11.86 -34.33 -0.58
N GLU A 273 12.35 -35.55 -0.53
CA GLU A 273 13.15 -36.12 -1.61
C GLU A 273 12.29 -36.59 -2.78
N THR A 274 11.11 -37.21 -2.49
CA THR A 274 10.11 -37.57 -3.51
C THR A 274 8.73 -37.02 -3.16
N TRP A 275 7.90 -36.82 -4.16
CA TRP A 275 6.60 -36.16 -4.04
C TRP A 275 5.49 -36.89 -4.81
N SER A 276 4.36 -37.11 -4.15
CA SER A 276 3.12 -37.58 -4.75
C SER A 276 2.15 -36.43 -5.06
N ASN A 277 1.45 -36.51 -6.19
CA ASN A 277 0.39 -35.56 -6.54
C ASN A 277 -0.95 -36.02 -5.98
N GLU A 278 -1.46 -35.31 -4.99
CA GLU A 278 -2.73 -35.61 -4.32
C GLU A 278 -3.96 -35.14 -5.13
N THR A 279 -3.79 -34.21 -6.05
CA THR A 279 -4.86 -33.66 -6.92
C THR A 279 -4.91 -34.34 -8.28
N SER A 280 -4.85 -35.65 -8.29
CA SER A 280 -4.86 -36.41 -9.54
C SER A 280 -6.25 -36.58 -10.17
N GLY A 281 -7.34 -36.30 -9.43
CA GLY A 281 -8.73 -36.51 -9.88
C GLY A 281 -9.14 -37.98 -10.01
N VAL A 282 -8.26 -38.90 -9.57
CA VAL A 282 -8.58 -40.34 -9.49
C VAL A 282 -9.49 -40.57 -8.27
N ALA A 283 -10.24 -41.65 -8.27
CA ALA A 283 -11.09 -42.02 -7.14
C ALA A 283 -10.33 -42.02 -5.82
N ASN A 284 -10.92 -41.39 -4.80
CA ASN A 284 -10.35 -41.19 -3.45
C ASN A 284 -9.16 -40.20 -3.37
N LYS A 285 -8.86 -39.44 -4.42
CA LYS A 285 -7.88 -38.32 -4.40
C LYS A 285 -8.62 -36.98 -4.49
N LEU A 286 -7.89 -35.89 -4.26
CA LEU A 286 -8.41 -34.52 -4.43
C LEU A 286 -8.76 -34.26 -5.90
N PRO A 287 -9.76 -33.38 -6.18
CA PRO A 287 -10.13 -32.99 -7.54
C PRO A 287 -8.98 -32.29 -8.27
N SER A 288 -8.89 -32.46 -9.59
CA SER A 288 -7.84 -31.89 -10.41
C SER A 288 -8.14 -30.49 -10.92
N ASP A 289 -9.39 -30.04 -10.78
CA ASP A 289 -9.95 -28.74 -11.23
C ASP A 289 -10.12 -27.71 -10.11
N GLY A 290 -9.42 -27.90 -8.96
CA GLY A 290 -9.42 -26.96 -7.86
C GLY A 290 -8.52 -25.74 -8.12
N GLY A 291 -8.80 -24.63 -7.43
CA GLY A 291 -7.95 -23.46 -7.33
C GLY A 291 -6.96 -23.56 -6.15
N ARG A 292 -6.55 -22.42 -5.57
CA ARG A 292 -5.60 -22.32 -4.44
C ARG A 292 -5.97 -23.26 -3.29
N CYS A 293 -4.96 -23.98 -2.80
CA CYS A 293 -5.06 -24.93 -1.69
C CYS A 293 -4.18 -24.47 -0.52
N GLU A 294 -4.78 -24.36 0.66
CA GLU A 294 -4.06 -24.25 1.96
C GLU A 294 -4.15 -25.60 2.68
N VAL A 295 -3.09 -25.98 3.35
CA VAL A 295 -2.89 -27.34 3.86
C VAL A 295 -2.49 -27.34 5.33
N THR A 296 -2.82 -28.41 6.10
CA THR A 296 -2.37 -28.53 7.48
C THR A 296 -2.40 -29.97 7.95
N PHE A 297 -1.38 -30.38 8.71
CA PHE A 297 -1.40 -31.60 9.51
C PHE A 297 -2.16 -31.38 10.82
N CYS A 298 -2.56 -32.46 11.49
CA CYS A 298 -3.20 -32.43 12.79
C CYS A 298 -2.21 -32.86 13.87
N PRO A 299 -1.74 -31.97 14.76
CA PRO A 299 -0.75 -32.32 15.79
C PRO A 299 -1.19 -33.45 16.72
N SER A 300 -2.50 -33.59 16.98
CA SER A 300 -3.04 -34.70 17.79
C SER A 300 -3.33 -36.00 17.03
N ASN A 301 -3.08 -36.03 15.69
CA ASN A 301 -3.31 -37.23 14.87
C ASN A 301 -2.55 -37.12 13.56
N SER A 302 -1.34 -37.64 13.48
CA SER A 302 -0.45 -37.55 12.31
C SER A 302 -1.03 -38.13 11.01
N ASN A 303 -1.98 -39.08 11.10
CA ASN A 303 -2.63 -39.63 9.91
C ASN A 303 -3.68 -38.69 9.32
N ARG A 304 -4.00 -37.59 10.01
CA ARG A 304 -5.06 -36.66 9.58
C ARG A 304 -4.49 -35.40 8.97
N ILE A 305 -4.92 -35.12 7.76
CA ILE A 305 -4.54 -33.94 7.00
C ILE A 305 -5.82 -33.24 6.54
N TYR A 306 -5.82 -31.91 6.52
CA TYR A 306 -6.88 -31.09 5.93
C TYR A 306 -6.36 -30.22 4.80
N VAL A 307 -7.26 -29.96 3.84
CA VAL A 307 -7.06 -29.03 2.73
C VAL A 307 -8.28 -28.12 2.64
N SER A 308 -8.03 -26.80 2.64
CA SER A 308 -9.02 -25.80 2.21
C SER A 308 -8.74 -25.45 0.75
N MET A 309 -9.71 -25.69 -0.11
CA MET A 309 -9.57 -25.57 -1.56
C MET A 309 -10.50 -24.51 -2.13
N ASN A 310 -9.95 -23.60 -2.93
CA ASN A 310 -10.74 -22.64 -3.71
C ASN A 310 -11.47 -23.35 -4.86
N ARG A 311 -12.60 -23.97 -4.54
CA ARG A 311 -13.49 -24.68 -5.44
C ARG A 311 -14.92 -24.63 -4.88
N ASN A 312 -15.94 -24.43 -5.73
CA ASN A 312 -17.36 -24.44 -5.35
C ASN A 312 -17.67 -23.54 -4.12
N LEU A 313 -17.16 -22.31 -4.11
CA LEU A 313 -17.27 -21.30 -3.02
C LEU A 313 -16.54 -21.65 -1.72
N GLY A 314 -15.79 -22.75 -1.70
CA GLY A 314 -15.00 -23.24 -0.58
C GLY A 314 -15.27 -24.73 -0.33
N GLU A 315 -14.24 -25.54 -0.45
CA GLU A 315 -14.29 -26.95 -0.11
C GLU A 315 -13.29 -27.30 0.99
N ILE A 316 -13.71 -28.11 1.94
CA ILE A 316 -12.86 -28.71 2.96
C ILE A 316 -12.74 -30.18 2.67
N TRP A 317 -11.50 -30.60 2.47
CA TRP A 317 -11.14 -31.98 2.25
C TRP A 317 -10.32 -32.51 3.43
N ARG A 318 -10.46 -33.81 3.77
CA ARG A 318 -9.76 -34.47 4.87
C ARG A 318 -9.26 -35.84 4.44
N SER A 319 -8.03 -36.14 4.74
CA SER A 319 -7.48 -37.51 4.81
C SER A 319 -7.45 -37.98 6.27
N ASN A 320 -7.60 -39.29 6.50
CA ASN A 320 -7.42 -39.95 7.81
C ASN A 320 -6.34 -41.08 7.74
N ASP A 321 -5.67 -41.19 6.61
CA ASP A 321 -4.72 -42.24 6.26
C ASP A 321 -3.49 -41.64 5.55
N ASN A 322 -3.09 -40.50 6.01
CA ASN A 322 -1.89 -39.80 5.56
C ASN A 322 -1.85 -39.57 4.03
N GLY A 323 -2.94 -39.07 3.45
CA GLY A 323 -3.03 -38.72 2.04
C GLY A 323 -3.35 -39.89 1.10
N VAL A 324 -3.46 -41.14 1.62
CA VAL A 324 -3.82 -42.26 0.77
C VAL A 324 -5.22 -42.08 0.18
N THR A 325 -6.19 -41.69 1.01
CA THR A 325 -7.55 -41.36 0.58
C THR A 325 -8.00 -40.00 1.12
N TRP A 326 -8.85 -39.31 0.33
CA TRP A 326 -9.39 -37.99 0.67
C TRP A 326 -10.92 -38.01 0.65
N GLN A 327 -11.52 -37.36 1.62
CA GLN A 327 -12.96 -37.23 1.80
C GLN A 327 -13.36 -35.76 1.77
N LEU A 328 -14.33 -35.39 0.92
CA LEU A 328 -14.99 -34.10 0.94
C LEU A 328 -15.79 -33.99 2.26
N ARG A 329 -15.51 -32.96 3.04
CA ARG A 329 -16.18 -32.69 4.34
C ARG A 329 -17.24 -31.64 4.23
N ASN A 330 -16.96 -30.56 3.49
CA ASN A 330 -17.88 -29.46 3.27
C ASN A 330 -17.76 -28.94 1.85
N THR A 331 -18.89 -28.56 1.27
CA THR A 331 -19.03 -27.84 0.02
C THR A 331 -20.26 -26.95 0.08
N GLY A 332 -20.23 -25.82 -0.58
CA GLY A 332 -21.35 -24.87 -0.65
C GLY A 332 -21.47 -23.91 0.52
N THR A 333 -20.61 -24.00 1.55
CA THR A 333 -20.46 -22.93 2.52
C THR A 333 -19.54 -21.86 1.92
N ASN A 334 -20.13 -20.72 1.57
CA ASN A 334 -19.41 -19.63 0.92
C ASN A 334 -18.56 -18.86 1.94
N TYR A 335 -17.36 -19.36 2.26
CA TYR A 335 -16.41 -18.61 3.09
C TYR A 335 -15.44 -17.74 2.30
N PHE A 336 -15.41 -17.86 0.96
CA PHE A 336 -14.63 -17.01 0.07
C PHE A 336 -15.39 -15.78 -0.47
N GLY A 337 -16.62 -15.55 -0.04
CA GLY A 337 -17.40 -14.34 -0.31
C GLY A 337 -17.78 -14.10 -1.78
N GLY A 338 -18.99 -14.53 -2.20
CA GLY A 338 -19.48 -14.34 -3.57
C GLY A 338 -19.17 -15.52 -4.51
N ALA A 339 -19.57 -15.42 -5.74
CA ALA A 339 -19.25 -16.33 -6.85
C ALA A 339 -18.67 -15.49 -7.99
N PRO A 340 -17.39 -15.75 -8.41
CA PRO A 340 -16.57 -16.93 -8.14
C PRO A 340 -15.85 -16.98 -6.77
N GLY A 341 -15.90 -15.94 -5.94
CA GLY A 341 -15.21 -15.87 -4.66
C GLY A 341 -13.73 -15.52 -4.76
N GLN A 342 -13.13 -15.09 -3.62
CA GLN A 342 -11.73 -14.65 -3.59
C GLN A 342 -10.76 -15.64 -2.93
N GLY A 343 -11.10 -16.92 -2.84
CA GLY A 343 -10.23 -17.96 -2.27
C GLY A 343 -8.90 -18.18 -3.01
N TRP A 344 -8.69 -17.53 -4.15
CA TRP A 344 -7.40 -17.41 -4.82
C TRP A 344 -6.46 -16.45 -4.06
N TYR A 345 -7.00 -15.52 -3.28
CA TYR A 345 -6.32 -14.46 -2.56
C TYR A 345 -6.31 -14.70 -1.04
N ASP A 346 -7.48 -14.89 -0.42
CA ASP A 346 -7.69 -15.12 1.00
C ASP A 346 -8.14 -16.57 1.23
N ASN A 347 -7.25 -17.38 1.70
CA ASN A 347 -7.50 -18.77 2.06
C ASN A 347 -6.57 -19.15 3.19
N THR A 348 -7.11 -19.70 4.27
CA THR A 348 -6.31 -20.20 5.39
C THR A 348 -7.07 -21.30 6.14
N ILE A 349 -6.33 -22.22 6.75
CA ILE A 349 -6.87 -23.30 7.58
C ILE A 349 -5.98 -23.54 8.78
N TRP A 350 -6.60 -23.73 9.95
CA TRP A 350 -5.95 -24.07 11.20
C TRP A 350 -6.68 -25.22 11.88
N VAL A 351 -5.95 -26.09 12.54
CA VAL A 351 -6.46 -27.23 13.32
C VAL A 351 -6.07 -27.06 14.77
N ASN A 352 -6.99 -27.32 15.69
CA ASN A 352 -6.71 -27.35 17.12
C ASN A 352 -5.62 -28.40 17.42
N PRO A 353 -4.50 -28.00 18.03
CA PRO A 353 -3.43 -28.95 18.35
C PRO A 353 -3.85 -30.14 19.23
N ALA A 354 -4.87 -29.97 20.07
CA ALA A 354 -5.36 -30.99 20.97
C ALA A 354 -6.50 -31.87 20.39
N TYR A 355 -7.26 -31.34 19.43
CA TYR A 355 -8.46 -32.01 18.89
C TYR A 355 -8.52 -31.96 17.37
N SER A 356 -8.15 -33.04 16.73
CA SER A 356 -8.05 -33.13 15.27
C SER A 356 -9.38 -32.96 14.49
N THR A 357 -10.54 -32.90 15.18
CA THR A 357 -11.83 -32.60 14.56
C THR A 357 -12.24 -31.12 14.70
N GLN A 358 -11.47 -30.33 15.42
CA GLN A 358 -11.74 -28.91 15.63
C GLN A 358 -10.85 -28.08 14.70
N ILE A 359 -11.49 -27.38 13.78
CA ILE A 359 -10.78 -26.58 12.77
C ILE A 359 -11.38 -25.17 12.65
N VAL A 360 -10.57 -24.23 12.16
CA VAL A 360 -11.02 -22.91 11.69
C VAL A 360 -10.54 -22.74 10.26
N VAL A 361 -11.44 -22.30 9.38
CA VAL A 361 -11.11 -21.88 8.01
C VAL A 361 -11.42 -20.41 7.85
N GLY A 362 -10.61 -19.73 7.04
CA GLY A 362 -10.76 -18.31 6.72
C GLY A 362 -10.71 -18.08 5.21
N GLY A 363 -11.52 -17.18 4.79
CA GLY A 363 -11.57 -16.51 3.51
C GLY A 363 -11.92 -15.05 3.78
N VAL A 364 -13.02 -14.54 3.21
CA VAL A 364 -13.53 -13.20 3.57
C VAL A 364 -13.84 -13.12 5.05
N ASP A 365 -14.52 -14.15 5.58
CA ASP A 365 -14.82 -14.29 7.02
C ASP A 365 -14.29 -15.63 7.56
N LEU A 366 -14.30 -15.76 8.88
CA LEU A 366 -13.85 -16.93 9.62
C LEU A 366 -15.01 -17.86 9.97
N TRP A 367 -14.76 -19.16 9.85
CA TRP A 367 -15.70 -20.22 10.14
C TRP A 367 -15.03 -21.32 10.95
N ARG A 368 -15.70 -21.86 11.98
CA ARG A 368 -15.20 -22.98 12.77
C ARG A 368 -16.06 -24.24 12.60
N SER A 369 -15.42 -25.37 12.81
CA SER A 369 -16.04 -26.69 12.89
C SER A 369 -15.55 -27.43 14.12
N THR A 370 -16.40 -28.28 14.69
CA THR A 370 -16.05 -29.21 15.77
C THR A 370 -16.22 -30.67 15.36
N ASP A 371 -16.63 -30.94 14.11
CA ASP A 371 -16.93 -32.27 13.58
C ASP A 371 -16.06 -32.65 12.35
N GLY A 372 -14.88 -32.05 12.27
CA GLY A 372 -13.91 -32.32 11.21
C GLY A 372 -14.28 -31.73 9.87
N GLY A 373 -14.84 -30.54 9.87
CA GLY A 373 -15.14 -29.78 8.69
C GLY A 373 -16.52 -30.09 8.06
N THR A 374 -17.37 -30.89 8.66
CA THR A 374 -18.69 -31.24 8.10
C THR A 374 -19.66 -30.09 8.28
N THR A 375 -19.73 -29.52 9.47
CA THR A 375 -20.56 -28.38 9.79
C THR A 375 -19.67 -27.16 10.06
N LEU A 376 -19.98 -26.05 9.41
CA LEU A 376 -19.28 -24.78 9.60
C LEU A 376 -20.19 -23.75 10.27
N THR A 377 -19.70 -23.14 11.33
CA THR A 377 -20.35 -22.03 12.03
C THR A 377 -19.56 -20.76 11.80
N LYS A 378 -20.16 -19.72 11.26
CA LYS A 378 -19.56 -18.42 11.06
C LYS A 378 -19.21 -17.77 12.38
N ILE A 379 -17.97 -17.31 12.55
CA ILE A 379 -17.47 -16.72 13.81
C ILE A 379 -16.95 -15.29 13.65
N SER A 380 -16.87 -14.78 12.41
CA SER A 380 -16.64 -13.35 12.16
C SER A 380 -17.63 -12.82 11.14
N ARG A 381 -17.81 -11.51 11.14
CA ARG A 381 -18.55 -10.77 10.12
C ARG A 381 -17.84 -9.43 9.91
N TRP A 382 -17.15 -9.30 8.81
CA TRP A 382 -16.31 -8.13 8.53
C TRP A 382 -17.06 -6.80 8.62
N GLN A 383 -18.37 -6.76 8.33
CA GLN A 383 -19.20 -5.56 8.48
C GLN A 383 -19.30 -5.08 9.93
N ASP A 384 -19.09 -5.97 10.92
CA ASP A 384 -19.14 -5.64 12.35
C ASP A 384 -17.78 -5.19 12.90
N TYR A 385 -16.74 -5.27 12.11
CA TYR A 385 -15.41 -4.78 12.50
C TYR A 385 -15.40 -3.28 12.81
N HIS A 386 -16.24 -2.49 12.14
CA HIS A 386 -16.24 -1.02 12.24
C HIS A 386 -17.44 -0.42 12.99
N ASN A 387 -18.31 -1.21 13.60
CA ASN A 387 -19.48 -0.70 14.31
C ASN A 387 -19.08 0.12 15.56
N GLY A 388 -19.01 1.45 15.39
CA GLY A 388 -18.89 2.41 16.49
C GLY A 388 -17.52 2.52 17.14
N GLY A 389 -16.44 2.17 16.44
CA GLY A 389 -15.07 2.37 16.90
C GLY A 389 -14.50 1.26 17.81
N ALA A 390 -15.29 0.23 18.12
CA ALA A 390 -14.80 -0.99 18.76
C ALA A 390 -14.83 -2.13 17.75
N ALA A 391 -13.69 -2.75 17.47
CA ALA A 391 -13.62 -3.93 16.63
C ALA A 391 -14.30 -5.12 17.33
N ASN A 392 -15.55 -5.35 17.00
CA ASN A 392 -16.36 -6.43 17.59
C ASN A 392 -16.22 -7.75 16.82
N SER A 393 -15.50 -7.76 15.68
CA SER A 393 -15.27 -8.89 14.81
C SER A 393 -13.83 -8.88 14.27
N ALA A 394 -13.41 -9.93 13.53
CA ALA A 394 -12.23 -9.86 12.69
C ALA A 394 -12.54 -9.06 11.41
N HIS A 395 -11.52 -8.41 10.84
CA HIS A 395 -11.58 -7.79 9.52
C HIS A 395 -11.77 -8.84 8.43
N ALA A 396 -12.06 -8.40 7.23
CA ALA A 396 -12.11 -9.27 6.04
C ALA A 396 -10.75 -9.85 5.64
N ASP A 397 -10.78 -10.84 4.76
CA ASP A 397 -9.67 -11.31 3.94
C ASP A 397 -8.56 -11.96 4.78
N GLN A 398 -8.82 -13.18 5.25
CA GLN A 398 -7.97 -13.90 6.21
C GLN A 398 -6.77 -14.56 5.54
N HIS A 399 -5.57 -14.37 6.09
CA HIS A 399 -4.33 -14.87 5.53
C HIS A 399 -3.56 -15.83 6.41
N PHE A 400 -3.68 -15.70 7.73
CA PHE A 400 -2.90 -16.51 8.66
C PHE A 400 -3.63 -16.71 9.98
N ILE A 401 -3.59 -17.93 10.51
CA ILE A 401 -4.17 -18.31 11.79
C ILE A 401 -3.12 -19.07 12.58
N ILE A 402 -2.89 -18.70 13.84
CA ILE A 402 -1.97 -19.37 14.74
C ILE A 402 -2.43 -19.25 16.19
N GLU A 403 -2.26 -20.29 16.96
CA GLU A 403 -2.47 -20.30 18.41
C GLU A 403 -1.43 -19.46 19.16
N ALA A 404 -1.80 -18.97 20.35
CA ALA A 404 -0.86 -18.34 21.26
C ALA A 404 0.17 -19.37 21.78
N ALA A 405 1.37 -18.95 22.13
CA ALA A 405 2.42 -19.85 22.62
C ALA A 405 2.02 -20.61 23.91
N ASP A 406 1.15 -20.01 24.71
CA ASP A 406 0.56 -20.63 25.92
C ASP A 406 -0.83 -21.24 25.66
N TYR A 407 -1.13 -21.57 24.39
CA TYR A 407 -2.42 -22.13 24.02
C TYR A 407 -2.75 -23.39 24.83
N ASN A 408 -3.96 -23.42 25.37
CA ASN A 408 -4.55 -24.63 25.94
C ASN A 408 -6.03 -24.65 25.52
N SER A 409 -6.43 -25.73 24.87
CA SER A 409 -7.75 -25.89 24.30
C SER A 409 -8.92 -25.73 25.27
N THR A 410 -8.67 -25.82 26.58
CA THR A 410 -9.68 -25.75 27.64
C THR A 410 -9.56 -24.47 28.48
N THR A 411 -8.35 -24.13 28.91
CA THR A 411 -8.14 -23.03 29.87
C THR A 411 -7.65 -21.73 29.21
N ASN A 412 -7.03 -21.82 28.04
CA ASN A 412 -6.51 -20.66 27.29
C ASN A 412 -6.60 -20.87 25.76
N PRO A 413 -7.79 -21.00 25.18
CA PRO A 413 -7.96 -21.28 23.74
C PRO A 413 -7.81 -20.01 22.88
N LYS A 414 -6.74 -19.27 23.11
CA LYS A 414 -6.40 -18.01 22.46
C LYS A 414 -5.76 -18.24 21.08
N VAL A 415 -6.28 -17.61 20.05
CA VAL A 415 -5.80 -17.71 18.67
C VAL A 415 -5.67 -16.32 18.03
N TYR A 416 -4.61 -16.12 17.26
CA TYR A 416 -4.34 -14.90 16.52
C TYR A 416 -4.69 -15.07 15.03
N PHE A 417 -5.17 -14.00 14.41
CA PHE A 417 -5.62 -13.93 13.03
C PHE A 417 -4.97 -12.73 12.33
N GLY A 418 -4.29 -12.96 11.22
CA GLY A 418 -3.74 -11.94 10.33
C GLY A 418 -4.60 -11.79 9.09
N ASN A 419 -4.95 -10.54 8.75
CA ASN A 419 -5.81 -10.19 7.61
C ASN A 419 -5.48 -8.79 7.07
N ASP A 420 -6.30 -8.26 6.17
CA ASP A 420 -6.06 -6.95 5.53
C ASP A 420 -6.33 -5.75 6.46
N GLY A 421 -7.01 -5.96 7.57
CA GLY A 421 -7.19 -4.94 8.61
C GLY A 421 -6.20 -5.05 9.78
N GLY A 422 -5.20 -5.95 9.70
CA GLY A 422 -4.16 -6.10 10.71
C GLY A 422 -4.19 -7.42 11.46
N ILE A 423 -4.05 -7.37 12.77
CA ILE A 423 -4.07 -8.54 13.63
C ILE A 423 -5.22 -8.48 14.65
N GLN A 424 -6.02 -9.52 14.69
CA GLN A 424 -7.06 -9.71 15.69
C GLN A 424 -6.79 -10.96 16.50
N LYS A 425 -7.34 -10.99 17.71
CA LYS A 425 -7.25 -12.10 18.63
C LYS A 425 -8.65 -12.54 19.07
N ALA A 426 -8.92 -13.85 18.99
CA ALA A 426 -9.99 -14.49 19.72
C ALA A 426 -9.48 -14.88 21.11
N ASN A 427 -10.07 -14.37 22.19
CA ASN A 427 -9.70 -14.75 23.54
C ASN A 427 -10.10 -16.21 23.83
N ASN A 428 -11.16 -16.67 23.18
CA ASN A 428 -11.56 -18.07 23.16
C ASN A 428 -12.16 -18.37 21.76
N VAL A 429 -11.39 -19.03 20.90
CA VAL A 429 -11.79 -19.34 19.52
C VAL A 429 -13.06 -20.22 19.44
N TRP A 430 -13.40 -20.93 20.52
CA TRP A 430 -14.57 -21.81 20.58
C TRP A 430 -15.86 -21.11 21.02
N THR A 431 -15.76 -19.88 21.55
CA THR A 431 -16.93 -19.10 22.01
C THR A 431 -17.10 -17.75 21.32
N VAL A 432 -16.11 -17.27 20.58
CA VAL A 432 -16.28 -16.04 19.77
C VAL A 432 -17.42 -16.19 18.78
N SER A 433 -18.07 -15.08 18.50
CA SER A 433 -19.15 -14.98 17.53
C SER A 433 -18.89 -13.85 16.52
N ASN A 434 -19.81 -13.65 15.58
CA ASN A 434 -19.71 -12.63 14.54
C ASN A 434 -19.42 -11.22 15.07
N ASN A 435 -19.82 -10.91 16.31
CA ASN A 435 -19.76 -9.57 16.87
C ASN A 435 -19.33 -9.53 18.34
N SER A 436 -18.68 -10.57 18.85
CA SER A 436 -18.22 -10.60 20.23
C SER A 436 -17.04 -11.55 20.46
N GLY A 437 -16.24 -11.23 21.48
CA GLY A 437 -15.09 -12.05 21.91
C GLY A 437 -13.79 -11.75 21.16
N TRP A 438 -13.80 -10.79 20.26
CA TRP A 438 -12.65 -10.35 19.49
C TRP A 438 -11.90 -9.21 20.18
N THR A 439 -10.60 -9.13 19.92
CA THR A 439 -9.74 -8.00 20.32
C THR A 439 -8.93 -7.58 19.11
N ASN A 440 -9.04 -6.32 18.70
CA ASN A 440 -8.13 -5.74 17.71
C ASN A 440 -6.78 -5.44 18.38
N LEU A 441 -5.71 -5.95 17.83
CA LEU A 441 -4.35 -5.77 18.32
C LEU A 441 -3.54 -4.76 17.50
N ALA A 442 -4.12 -4.00 16.56
CA ALA A 442 -3.47 -2.83 15.98
C ALA A 442 -3.07 -1.86 17.10
N GLY A 443 -3.89 -1.79 18.14
CA GLY A 443 -3.52 -1.19 19.41
C GLY A 443 -3.30 0.31 19.32
N THR A 444 -2.19 0.76 19.90
CA THR A 444 -1.84 2.18 20.01
C THR A 444 -0.52 2.56 19.33
N SER A 445 0.11 1.62 18.62
CA SER A 445 1.47 1.82 18.10
C SER A 445 1.79 1.05 16.82
N LEU A 446 0.83 0.37 16.20
CA LEU A 446 1.07 -0.41 14.99
C LEU A 446 0.85 0.46 13.73
N GLY A 447 1.93 0.91 13.13
CA GLY A 447 1.90 1.77 11.94
C GLY A 447 2.16 0.99 10.65
N ILE A 448 1.12 0.34 10.10
CA ILE A 448 1.22 -0.48 8.88
C ILE A 448 0.13 -0.15 7.85
N SER A 449 -0.55 0.98 8.00
CA SER A 449 -1.63 1.41 7.11
C SER A 449 -1.11 1.77 5.72
N GLN A 450 -1.89 1.44 4.67
CA GLN A 450 -1.52 1.55 3.26
C GLN A 450 -2.31 2.69 2.60
N PHE A 451 -1.78 3.92 2.63
CA PHE A 451 -2.41 5.09 2.00
C PHE A 451 -2.18 5.13 0.49
N PHE A 452 -3.19 5.58 -0.24
CA PHE A 452 -3.09 6.01 -1.63
C PHE A 452 -2.97 7.53 -1.75
N GLY A 453 -3.51 8.29 -0.80
CA GLY A 453 -3.42 9.74 -0.80
C GLY A 453 -4.08 10.36 0.43
N GLY A 454 -4.01 11.69 0.51
CA GLY A 454 -4.60 12.42 1.63
C GLY A 454 -4.70 13.92 1.43
N ALA A 455 -5.26 14.60 2.42
CA ALA A 455 -5.32 16.04 2.50
C ALA A 455 -5.31 16.50 3.96
N ALA A 456 -4.84 17.72 4.22
CA ALA A 456 -4.87 18.36 5.53
C ALA A 456 -5.53 19.73 5.47
N ALA A 457 -6.29 20.05 6.52
CA ALA A 457 -6.75 21.41 6.74
C ALA A 457 -5.55 22.32 7.06
N ASN A 458 -5.60 23.59 6.59
CA ASN A 458 -4.49 24.54 6.77
C ASN A 458 -4.09 24.74 8.23
N ASP A 459 -5.06 24.67 9.15
CA ASP A 459 -4.87 24.82 10.59
C ASP A 459 -4.52 23.50 11.30
N GLY A 460 -4.38 22.39 10.57
CA GLY A 460 -4.11 21.06 11.13
C GLY A 460 -5.26 20.44 11.93
N SER A 461 -6.45 21.05 11.93
CA SER A 461 -7.61 20.56 12.67
C SER A 461 -8.11 19.21 12.15
N ILE A 462 -7.94 18.93 10.86
CA ILE A 462 -8.36 17.70 10.20
C ILE A 462 -7.26 17.25 9.22
N ILE A 463 -6.94 15.95 9.26
CA ILE A 463 -6.19 15.26 8.21
C ILE A 463 -7.07 14.09 7.76
N VAL A 464 -7.21 13.89 6.45
CA VAL A 464 -8.00 12.81 5.87
C VAL A 464 -7.15 12.06 4.85
N GLY A 465 -7.38 10.76 4.69
CA GLY A 465 -6.75 9.97 3.65
C GLY A 465 -7.56 8.75 3.27
N GLY A 466 -7.25 8.20 2.10
CA GLY A 466 -7.81 6.95 1.61
C GLY A 466 -6.81 5.81 1.75
N LEU A 467 -7.28 4.68 2.24
CA LEU A 467 -6.52 3.48 2.52
C LEU A 467 -6.98 2.30 1.68
N GLN A 468 -6.05 1.47 1.30
CA GLN A 468 -6.37 0.14 0.80
C GLN A 468 -7.09 -0.67 1.90
N ASP A 469 -8.18 -1.33 1.55
CA ASP A 469 -9.01 -2.22 2.38
C ASP A 469 -9.62 -1.57 3.64
N ASN A 470 -9.23 -0.32 3.98
CA ASN A 470 -9.65 0.43 5.17
C ASN A 470 -10.31 1.79 4.85
N ASP A 471 -10.69 2.02 3.60
CA ASP A 471 -11.44 3.17 3.03
C ASP A 471 -10.93 4.55 3.51
N LYS A 472 -11.85 5.43 3.90
CA LYS A 472 -11.54 6.81 4.30
C LYS A 472 -11.32 6.89 5.79
N VAL A 473 -10.17 7.39 6.15
CA VAL A 473 -9.79 7.63 7.54
C VAL A 473 -9.55 9.11 7.78
N ARG A 474 -9.83 9.57 8.98
CA ARG A 474 -9.56 10.94 9.39
C ARG A 474 -8.96 11.03 10.77
N TYR A 475 -8.06 11.97 10.93
CA TYR A 475 -7.65 12.56 12.20
C TYR A 475 -8.43 13.86 12.41
N LYS A 476 -8.88 14.11 13.63
CA LYS A 476 -9.54 15.35 14.02
C LYS A 476 -8.98 15.84 15.35
N SER A 477 -8.50 17.06 15.38
CA SER A 477 -7.98 17.72 16.57
C SER A 477 -8.91 18.84 17.03
N SER A 478 -8.94 19.08 18.33
CA SER A 478 -9.62 20.26 18.93
C SER A 478 -8.67 21.46 19.07
N GLY A 479 -7.55 21.51 18.33
CA GLY A 479 -6.61 22.64 18.33
C GLY A 479 -5.14 22.28 18.49
N SER A 480 -4.80 21.07 18.93
CA SER A 480 -3.43 20.56 18.95
C SER A 480 -3.40 19.08 18.56
N TRP A 481 -2.24 18.63 18.05
CA TRP A 481 -2.01 17.21 17.76
C TRP A 481 -2.19 16.37 19.03
N SER A 482 -3.11 15.40 18.99
CA SER A 482 -3.44 14.53 20.11
C SER A 482 -2.84 13.11 20.00
N GLY A 483 -1.93 12.91 19.08
CA GLY A 483 -1.19 11.66 18.88
C GLY A 483 -1.76 10.74 17.81
N PRO A 484 -1.02 9.69 17.42
CA PRO A 484 -1.31 8.82 16.28
C PRO A 484 -2.52 7.88 16.49
N ASN A 485 -3.09 7.83 17.69
CA ASN A 485 -4.19 6.92 18.05
C ASN A 485 -5.58 7.50 17.78
N ASN A 486 -5.68 8.77 17.40
CA ASN A 486 -6.95 9.48 17.29
C ASN A 486 -7.47 9.56 15.84
N TRP A 487 -7.26 8.47 15.11
CA TRP A 487 -7.81 8.31 13.77
C TRP A 487 -9.15 7.56 13.82
N TYR A 488 -10.05 7.95 12.95
CA TYR A 488 -11.39 7.38 12.80
C TYR A 488 -11.60 6.90 11.38
N GLN A 489 -12.13 5.70 11.22
CA GLN A 489 -12.52 5.12 9.93
C GLN A 489 -14.03 5.29 9.75
N ALA A 490 -14.43 6.01 8.71
CA ALA A 490 -15.82 6.39 8.47
C ALA A 490 -16.60 5.36 7.67
N THR A 491 -15.92 4.63 6.78
CA THR A 491 -16.52 3.71 5.81
C THR A 491 -15.60 2.49 5.60
N THR A 492 -16.01 1.53 4.78
CA THR A 492 -15.29 0.28 4.50
C THR A 492 -15.04 0.12 3.00
N GLY A 493 -14.02 -0.67 2.62
CA GLY A 493 -13.56 -0.90 1.26
C GLY A 493 -12.27 -0.15 0.98
N ASP A 494 -12.03 0.28 -0.25
CA ASP A 494 -10.84 1.06 -0.62
C ASP A 494 -11.14 2.56 -0.66
N GLY A 495 -10.17 3.35 -0.22
CA GLY A 495 -10.20 4.81 -0.32
C GLY A 495 -9.03 5.33 -1.14
N GLY A 496 -9.30 6.24 -2.07
CA GLY A 496 -8.31 6.88 -2.93
C GLY A 496 -7.92 8.29 -2.45
N TYR A 497 -7.78 9.20 -3.39
CA TYR A 497 -7.48 10.62 -3.13
C TYR A 497 -8.51 11.28 -2.24
N ALA A 498 -8.07 12.33 -1.53
CA ALA A 498 -8.92 13.09 -0.63
C ALA A 498 -8.75 14.60 -0.83
N ALA A 499 -9.77 15.39 -0.45
CA ALA A 499 -9.69 16.85 -0.41
C ALA A 499 -10.52 17.43 0.74
N ILE A 500 -10.07 18.57 1.27
CA ILE A 500 -10.73 19.31 2.35
C ILE A 500 -11.08 20.69 1.86
N ASN A 501 -12.33 21.11 2.02
CA ASN A 501 -12.73 22.49 1.73
C ASN A 501 -12.03 23.42 2.74
N TYR A 502 -11.07 24.20 2.26
CA TYR A 502 -10.22 25.06 3.08
C TYR A 502 -10.95 26.27 3.70
N ASN A 503 -12.17 26.59 3.22
CA ASN A 503 -13.06 27.61 3.82
C ASN A 503 -14.07 27.00 4.81
N ASN A 504 -14.28 25.68 4.77
CA ASN A 504 -15.20 24.97 5.64
C ASN A 504 -14.77 23.52 5.83
N THR A 505 -14.01 23.24 6.86
CA THR A 505 -13.46 21.92 7.18
C THR A 505 -14.50 20.88 7.58
N SER A 506 -15.80 21.22 7.65
CA SER A 506 -16.85 20.22 7.74
C SER A 506 -17.13 19.51 6.40
N ILE A 507 -16.69 20.11 5.27
CA ILE A 507 -16.88 19.54 3.93
C ILE A 507 -15.59 18.86 3.50
N LEU A 508 -15.66 17.54 3.34
CA LEU A 508 -14.57 16.70 2.87
C LEU A 508 -15.01 15.92 1.63
N TYR A 509 -14.04 15.58 0.80
CA TYR A 509 -14.24 14.70 -0.34
C TYR A 509 -13.23 13.55 -0.25
N GLY A 510 -13.64 12.38 -0.75
CA GLY A 510 -12.74 11.24 -0.89
C GLY A 510 -13.23 10.35 -2.02
N GLU A 511 -12.30 9.84 -2.79
CA GLU A 511 -12.62 8.83 -3.78
C GLU A 511 -12.86 7.48 -3.12
N TYR A 512 -13.84 6.75 -3.62
CA TYR A 512 -13.89 5.30 -3.67
C TYR A 512 -13.39 4.89 -5.06
N VAL A 513 -13.05 3.65 -5.28
CA VAL A 513 -12.45 3.22 -6.56
C VAL A 513 -13.24 3.64 -7.81
N TYR A 514 -12.53 3.80 -8.94
CA TYR A 514 -13.09 4.15 -10.25
C TYR A 514 -13.86 5.45 -10.25
N LEU A 515 -13.26 6.51 -9.70
CA LEU A 515 -13.78 7.89 -9.72
C LEU A 515 -15.15 8.06 -9.03
N LYS A 516 -15.53 7.15 -8.13
CA LYS A 516 -16.72 7.32 -7.29
C LYS A 516 -16.45 8.30 -6.16
N ILE A 517 -16.56 9.57 -6.42
CA ILE A 517 -16.32 10.63 -5.43
C ILE A 517 -17.46 10.63 -4.41
N LYS A 518 -17.09 10.59 -3.13
CA LYS A 518 -17.97 10.71 -1.98
C LYS A 518 -17.71 12.00 -1.25
N LYS A 519 -18.74 12.59 -0.64
CA LYS A 519 -18.69 13.86 0.09
C LYS A 519 -19.18 13.68 1.51
N SER A 520 -18.45 14.26 2.45
CA SER A 520 -18.89 14.47 3.83
C SER A 520 -19.29 15.94 4.02
N THR A 521 -20.27 16.21 4.90
CA THR A 521 -20.66 17.53 5.37
C THR A 521 -20.60 17.65 6.89
N ASN A 522 -20.02 16.66 7.55
CA ASN A 522 -19.91 16.54 9.00
C ASN A 522 -18.48 16.19 9.46
N SER A 523 -17.48 16.78 8.77
CA SER A 523 -16.06 16.60 9.09
C SER A 523 -15.59 15.13 9.02
N GLY A 524 -16.15 14.35 8.08
CA GLY A 524 -15.73 12.97 7.82
C GLY A 524 -16.36 11.93 8.76
N ASP A 525 -17.44 12.26 9.48
CA ASP A 525 -18.15 11.26 10.29
C ASP A 525 -18.97 10.31 9.41
N SER A 526 -19.43 10.80 8.26
CA SER A 526 -20.12 10.00 7.25
C SER A 526 -19.93 10.59 5.85
N TYR A 527 -20.12 9.78 4.82
CA TYR A 527 -19.98 10.17 3.43
C TYR A 527 -21.20 9.72 2.61
N SER A 528 -21.55 10.51 1.61
CA SER A 528 -22.57 10.23 0.60
C SER A 528 -22.01 10.33 -0.80
N ASN A 529 -22.62 9.65 -1.77
CA ASN A 529 -22.22 9.72 -3.18
C ASN A 529 -22.35 11.16 -3.73
N SER A 530 -21.35 11.61 -4.46
CA SER A 530 -21.25 12.98 -4.98
C SER A 530 -20.64 13.02 -6.40
N TYR A 531 -21.02 12.05 -7.26
CA TYR A 531 -20.55 11.91 -8.63
C TYR A 531 -21.69 12.00 -9.68
N SER A 532 -22.82 12.63 -9.36
CA SER A 532 -23.93 12.82 -10.31
C SER A 532 -23.47 13.57 -11.56
N GLY A 533 -23.77 13.03 -12.75
CA GLY A 533 -23.32 13.56 -14.04
C GLY A 533 -21.93 13.11 -14.48
N LEU A 534 -21.14 12.45 -13.63
CA LEU A 534 -19.81 11.93 -13.94
C LEU A 534 -19.94 10.51 -14.52
N SER A 535 -20.08 10.41 -15.85
CA SER A 535 -20.40 9.12 -16.52
C SER A 535 -19.25 8.10 -16.52
N ASP A 536 -18.02 8.51 -16.18
CA ASP A 536 -16.88 7.61 -16.07
C ASP A 536 -16.84 6.88 -14.71
N ALA A 537 -17.59 7.40 -13.72
CA ALA A 537 -17.58 6.86 -12.35
C ALA A 537 -18.12 5.42 -12.29
N GLY A 538 -17.37 4.55 -11.60
CA GLY A 538 -17.72 3.14 -11.42
C GLY A 538 -17.41 2.23 -12.60
N ASN A 539 -16.76 2.71 -13.64
CA ASN A 539 -16.41 1.93 -14.82
C ASN A 539 -14.88 1.79 -14.96
N SER A 540 -14.36 0.58 -14.79
CA SER A 540 -12.91 0.28 -14.87
C SER A 540 -12.31 0.49 -16.25
N LEU A 541 -13.10 0.46 -17.33
CA LEU A 541 -12.64 0.78 -18.69
C LEU A 541 -12.43 2.28 -18.87
N LEU A 542 -13.11 3.12 -18.06
CA LEU A 542 -13.14 4.58 -18.21
C LEU A 542 -12.40 5.33 -17.11
N ALA A 543 -12.18 4.74 -15.94
CA ALA A 543 -11.49 5.35 -14.82
C ALA A 543 -10.40 4.42 -14.27
N LEU A 544 -9.36 4.99 -13.67
CA LEU A 544 -8.35 4.23 -12.94
C LEU A 544 -8.96 3.63 -11.67
N PHE A 545 -8.31 2.61 -11.13
CA PHE A 545 -8.69 2.05 -9.84
C PHE A 545 -8.66 3.13 -8.76
N ILE A 546 -7.55 3.84 -8.62
CA ILE A 546 -7.45 5.11 -7.90
C ILE A 546 -7.37 6.22 -8.95
N ALA A 547 -8.45 6.97 -9.10
CA ALA A 547 -8.58 7.97 -10.14
C ALA A 547 -8.40 9.40 -9.58
N PRO A 548 -7.71 10.29 -10.28
CA PRO A 548 -7.38 11.59 -9.74
C PRO A 548 -8.59 12.53 -9.71
N PHE A 549 -8.69 13.29 -8.62
CA PHE A 549 -9.47 14.51 -8.57
C PHE A 549 -8.73 15.58 -7.77
N SER A 550 -8.90 16.84 -8.13
CA SER A 550 -8.24 17.96 -7.47
C SER A 550 -9.27 19.06 -7.15
N MET A 551 -9.14 19.65 -5.96
CA MET A 551 -9.92 20.82 -5.54
C MET A 551 -9.21 22.09 -6.02
N ASP A 552 -9.96 23.03 -6.55
CA ASP A 552 -9.47 24.33 -6.99
C ASP A 552 -8.91 25.13 -5.80
N PRO A 553 -7.62 25.48 -5.81
CA PRO A 553 -7.00 26.25 -4.71
C PRO A 553 -7.51 27.68 -4.58
N ASN A 554 -8.30 28.17 -5.54
CA ASN A 554 -8.86 29.52 -5.55
C ASN A 554 -10.34 29.55 -5.12
N ASN A 555 -11.06 28.42 -5.34
CA ASN A 555 -12.46 28.29 -4.98
C ASN A 555 -12.81 26.85 -4.62
N PRO A 556 -13.01 26.51 -3.33
CA PRO A 556 -13.22 25.14 -2.87
C PRO A 556 -14.57 24.53 -3.28
N ALA A 557 -15.45 25.30 -3.90
CA ALA A 557 -16.66 24.78 -4.52
C ALA A 557 -16.39 24.14 -5.89
N TYR A 558 -15.20 24.37 -6.46
CA TYR A 558 -14.80 23.85 -7.75
C TYR A 558 -13.85 22.66 -7.57
N LEU A 559 -14.12 21.60 -8.30
CA LEU A 559 -13.25 20.44 -8.38
C LEU A 559 -13.14 19.97 -9.83
N VAL A 560 -12.02 19.36 -10.16
CA VAL A 560 -11.78 18.71 -11.45
C VAL A 560 -11.48 17.22 -11.18
N ALA A 561 -12.03 16.33 -12.01
CA ALA A 561 -11.90 14.89 -11.87
C ALA A 561 -11.55 14.25 -13.22
N GLY A 562 -10.71 13.21 -13.21
CA GLY A 562 -10.17 12.59 -14.40
C GLY A 562 -10.45 11.09 -14.52
N GLY A 563 -11.17 10.73 -15.58
CA GLY A 563 -11.31 9.38 -16.08
C GLY A 563 -10.74 9.29 -17.50
N SER A 564 -11.43 8.63 -18.42
CA SER A 564 -11.16 8.74 -19.86
C SER A 564 -11.42 10.16 -20.37
N LYS A 565 -12.30 10.87 -19.68
CA LYS A 565 -12.67 12.26 -19.92
C LYS A 565 -12.27 13.10 -18.70
N ILE A 566 -12.26 14.46 -18.88
CA ILE A 566 -12.06 15.37 -17.75
C ILE A 566 -13.40 16.03 -17.41
N TRP A 567 -13.70 16.05 -16.13
CA TRP A 567 -14.94 16.50 -15.54
C TRP A 567 -14.69 17.67 -14.60
N ARG A 568 -15.61 18.61 -14.53
CA ARG A 568 -15.56 19.74 -13.60
C ARG A 568 -16.90 19.92 -12.89
N THR A 569 -16.83 20.26 -11.62
CA THR A 569 -17.96 20.77 -10.84
C THR A 569 -17.69 22.18 -10.38
N THR A 570 -18.74 22.99 -10.23
CA THR A 570 -18.70 24.35 -9.71
C THR A 570 -19.67 24.57 -8.54
N ASN A 571 -20.20 23.46 -7.99
CA ASN A 571 -21.25 23.46 -6.97
C ASN A 571 -21.03 22.44 -5.85
N ASN A 572 -19.77 22.33 -5.38
CA ASN A 572 -19.39 21.41 -4.31
C ASN A 572 -19.71 19.94 -4.64
N ALA A 573 -19.39 19.51 -5.84
CA ALA A 573 -19.60 18.17 -6.37
C ALA A 573 -21.05 17.68 -6.38
N SER A 574 -22.03 18.60 -6.39
CA SER A 574 -23.45 18.24 -6.51
C SER A 574 -23.79 17.75 -7.91
N ASN A 575 -23.12 18.27 -8.95
CA ASN A 575 -23.21 17.80 -10.33
C ASN A 575 -21.91 18.06 -11.08
N TRP A 576 -21.58 17.18 -12.02
CA TRP A 576 -20.36 17.25 -12.82
C TRP A 576 -20.68 17.48 -14.29
N THR A 577 -19.84 18.26 -14.95
CA THR A 577 -19.94 18.57 -16.39
C THR A 577 -18.63 18.19 -17.07
N GLN A 578 -18.71 17.55 -18.22
CA GLN A 578 -17.54 17.23 -19.02
C GLN A 578 -16.94 18.52 -19.60
N ILE A 579 -15.61 18.67 -19.42
CA ILE A 579 -14.81 19.78 -19.98
C ILE A 579 -13.76 19.30 -21.00
N ARG A 580 -13.51 17.98 -21.12
CA ARG A 580 -12.68 17.38 -22.16
C ARG A 580 -13.19 15.99 -22.52
N GLY A 581 -13.20 15.65 -23.81
CA GLY A 581 -13.48 14.31 -24.32
C GLY A 581 -12.32 13.34 -24.12
N ALA A 582 -12.54 12.05 -24.31
CA ALA A 582 -11.51 11.03 -24.30
C ALA A 582 -10.44 11.30 -25.37
N ILE A 583 -9.18 11.05 -25.06
CA ILE A 583 -8.05 11.33 -25.97
C ILE A 583 -7.68 10.17 -26.89
N GLY A 584 -8.31 9.01 -26.73
CA GLY A 584 -8.11 7.82 -27.54
C GLY A 584 -8.33 6.54 -26.74
N SER A 585 -8.22 5.42 -27.45
CA SER A 585 -8.38 4.07 -26.89
C SER A 585 -7.41 3.09 -27.58
N PHE A 586 -7.23 1.93 -26.98
CA PHE A 586 -6.46 0.82 -27.53
C PHE A 586 -7.18 -0.51 -27.25
N ILE A 587 -6.80 -1.57 -27.95
CA ILE A 587 -7.29 -2.91 -27.69
C ILE A 587 -6.33 -3.58 -26.72
N ASN A 588 -6.83 -4.00 -25.55
CA ASN A 588 -6.03 -4.68 -24.53
C ASN A 588 -5.74 -6.15 -24.91
N GLY A 589 -4.93 -6.85 -24.12
CA GLY A 589 -4.54 -8.25 -24.37
C GLY A 589 -5.71 -9.25 -24.36
N ASN A 590 -6.89 -8.85 -23.88
CA ASN A 590 -8.12 -9.67 -23.89
C ASN A 590 -9.03 -9.37 -25.08
N GLY A 591 -8.69 -8.38 -25.91
CA GLY A 591 -9.49 -7.92 -27.03
C GLY A 591 -10.53 -6.86 -26.70
N ASP A 592 -10.54 -6.30 -25.48
CA ASP A 592 -11.45 -5.25 -25.06
C ASP A 592 -10.93 -3.86 -25.46
N ILE A 593 -11.85 -2.94 -25.76
CA ILE A 593 -11.49 -1.53 -25.98
C ILE A 593 -11.27 -0.86 -24.63
N GLU A 594 -10.06 -0.43 -24.38
CA GLU A 594 -9.67 0.31 -23.18
C GLU A 594 -9.26 1.74 -23.53
N PHE A 595 -9.67 2.74 -22.73
CA PHE A 595 -9.35 4.14 -22.98
C PHE A 595 -8.07 4.55 -22.24
N TYR A 596 -7.32 5.51 -22.83
CA TYR A 596 -6.29 6.22 -22.06
C TYR A 596 -6.95 7.05 -20.98
N LYS A 597 -6.50 6.89 -19.74
CA LYS A 597 -7.13 7.47 -18.56
C LYS A 597 -6.26 8.60 -18.01
N CYS A 598 -6.89 9.62 -17.49
CA CYS A 598 -6.22 10.66 -16.72
C CYS A 598 -5.61 10.05 -15.46
N SER A 599 -4.34 10.37 -15.18
CA SER A 599 -3.59 9.83 -14.06
C SER A 599 -3.24 10.89 -13.02
N THR A 600 -3.24 12.18 -13.40
CA THR A 600 -2.98 13.30 -12.47
C THR A 600 -3.61 14.58 -12.98
N ILE A 601 -3.95 15.49 -12.04
CA ILE A 601 -4.56 16.79 -12.30
C ILE A 601 -3.96 17.81 -11.34
N ASP A 602 -3.55 18.96 -11.87
CA ASP A 602 -3.22 20.12 -11.05
C ASP A 602 -3.90 21.39 -11.58
N ILE A 603 -4.26 22.29 -10.66
CA ILE A 603 -4.97 23.53 -10.95
C ILE A 603 -4.13 24.70 -10.40
N ASP A 604 -3.90 25.71 -11.24
CA ASP A 604 -3.05 26.84 -10.88
C ASP A 604 -3.58 27.63 -9.69
N LYS A 605 -2.68 27.89 -8.73
CA LYS A 605 -2.93 28.76 -7.58
C LYS A 605 -2.87 30.24 -8.01
N GLY A 606 -3.99 30.84 -8.25
CA GLY A 606 -4.14 32.22 -8.72
C GLY A 606 -4.99 32.32 -9.98
N ASN A 607 -5.20 31.20 -10.70
CA ASN A 607 -6.04 31.19 -11.88
C ASN A 607 -6.76 29.86 -12.10
N SER A 608 -8.00 29.78 -11.64
CA SER A 608 -8.86 28.58 -11.82
C SER A 608 -9.10 28.17 -13.29
N ALA A 609 -8.72 29.00 -14.24
CA ALA A 609 -8.85 28.72 -15.66
C ALA A 609 -7.69 27.86 -16.21
N VAL A 610 -6.55 27.83 -15.50
CA VAL A 610 -5.37 27.05 -15.88
C VAL A 610 -5.42 25.69 -15.17
N ILE A 611 -5.55 24.63 -15.97
CA ILE A 611 -5.61 23.24 -15.50
C ILE A 611 -4.66 22.41 -16.34
N TRP A 612 -3.84 21.59 -15.67
CA TRP A 612 -2.94 20.63 -16.31
C TRP A 612 -3.43 19.22 -16.00
N VAL A 613 -3.28 18.31 -16.98
CA VAL A 613 -3.64 16.90 -16.84
C VAL A 613 -2.59 16.01 -17.48
N GLY A 614 -2.27 14.92 -16.80
CA GLY A 614 -1.42 13.83 -17.29
C GLY A 614 -2.23 12.56 -17.51
N TYR A 615 -1.73 11.67 -18.39
CA TYR A 615 -2.41 10.44 -18.79
C TYR A 615 -1.50 9.22 -18.67
N THR A 616 -2.13 8.06 -18.63
CA THR A 616 -1.46 6.75 -18.54
C THR A 616 -0.53 6.42 -19.71
N ASN A 617 -0.67 7.10 -20.83
CA ASN A 617 0.16 6.91 -22.04
C ASN A 617 1.25 7.98 -22.23
N GLY A 618 1.52 8.80 -21.23
CA GLY A 618 2.52 9.86 -21.27
C GLY A 618 2.01 11.20 -21.83
N ASN A 619 0.77 11.27 -22.31
CA ASN A 619 0.24 12.53 -22.78
C ASN A 619 0.10 13.53 -21.63
N VAL A 620 0.54 14.78 -21.89
CA VAL A 620 0.36 15.92 -21.00
C VAL A 620 -0.37 17.01 -21.76
N ALA A 621 -1.41 17.57 -21.13
CA ALA A 621 -2.19 18.63 -21.75
C ALA A 621 -2.59 19.69 -20.73
N LYS A 622 -2.80 20.91 -21.22
CA LYS A 622 -3.26 22.05 -20.42
C LYS A 622 -4.42 22.78 -21.08
N THR A 623 -5.19 23.48 -20.27
CA THR A 623 -6.12 24.51 -20.68
C THR A 623 -5.80 25.81 -19.93
N SER A 624 -6.13 26.96 -20.52
CA SER A 624 -6.04 28.28 -19.89
C SER A 624 -7.39 29.00 -19.85
N ASN A 625 -8.47 28.28 -20.19
CA ASN A 625 -9.82 28.86 -20.31
C ASN A 625 -10.89 27.89 -19.77
N THR A 626 -10.60 27.25 -18.64
CA THR A 626 -11.53 26.35 -17.92
C THR A 626 -11.99 25.13 -18.72
N GLY A 627 -11.20 24.68 -19.70
CA GLY A 627 -11.48 23.48 -20.50
C GLY A 627 -12.24 23.71 -21.79
N ILE A 628 -12.41 25.00 -22.23
CA ILE A 628 -13.00 25.30 -23.54
C ILE A 628 -12.05 24.81 -24.63
N ASP A 629 -10.77 25.13 -24.52
CA ASP A 629 -9.72 24.64 -25.40
C ASP A 629 -8.61 23.93 -24.61
N TRP A 630 -8.03 22.91 -25.22
CA TRP A 630 -6.94 22.13 -24.65
C TRP A 630 -5.74 22.07 -25.58
N THR A 631 -4.56 22.34 -25.07
CA THR A 631 -3.28 22.22 -25.78
C THR A 631 -2.52 21.02 -25.28
N ARG A 632 -2.13 20.14 -26.16
CA ARG A 632 -1.19 19.06 -25.85
C ARG A 632 0.23 19.63 -25.84
N VAL A 633 0.99 19.40 -24.75
CA VAL A 633 2.33 20.00 -24.54
C VAL A 633 3.47 18.98 -24.56
N ASP A 634 3.18 17.69 -24.65
CA ASP A 634 4.13 16.61 -24.82
C ASP A 634 4.55 16.37 -26.28
N ALA A 635 3.82 16.92 -27.26
CA ALA A 635 4.04 16.72 -28.69
C ALA A 635 5.06 17.67 -29.31
N ASN A 636 5.50 18.69 -28.60
CA ASN A 636 6.55 19.61 -29.07
C ASN A 636 7.91 18.96 -28.86
N ASP A 637 8.84 19.12 -29.78
CA ASP A 637 10.18 18.47 -29.91
C ASP A 637 11.05 18.34 -28.65
N GLY A 638 10.50 18.58 -27.47
CA GLY A 638 11.12 18.50 -26.15
C GLY A 638 11.21 17.10 -25.56
N GLY A 639 10.61 16.10 -26.19
CA GLY A 639 10.89 14.69 -25.91
C GLY A 639 10.44 14.17 -24.55
N LEU A 640 9.30 14.61 -24.01
CA LEU A 640 8.74 13.98 -22.80
C LEU A 640 8.55 12.47 -23.00
N PRO A 641 8.80 11.64 -21.97
CA PRO A 641 8.64 10.20 -22.05
C PRO A 641 7.20 9.78 -22.39
N ASN A 642 7.04 8.81 -23.31
CA ASN A 642 5.74 8.22 -23.63
C ASN A 642 5.39 7.10 -22.66
N ARG A 643 5.31 7.40 -21.35
CA ARG A 643 4.95 6.47 -20.30
C ARG A 643 4.06 7.13 -19.25
N TYR A 644 3.56 6.37 -18.30
CA TYR A 644 2.60 6.83 -17.29
C TYR A 644 3.05 8.14 -16.61
N VAL A 645 2.23 9.18 -16.67
CA VAL A 645 2.44 10.44 -15.94
C VAL A 645 1.97 10.22 -14.51
N THR A 646 2.87 10.30 -13.53
CA THR A 646 2.52 10.03 -12.12
C THR A 646 1.98 11.26 -11.41
N ASP A 647 2.61 12.44 -11.64
CA ASP A 647 2.13 13.66 -11.01
C ASP A 647 2.51 14.92 -11.82
N ILE A 648 1.81 16.01 -11.53
CA ILE A 648 2.05 17.36 -12.09
C ILE A 648 2.02 18.34 -10.93
N ALA A 649 2.96 19.29 -10.91
CA ALA A 649 2.97 20.40 -9.97
C ALA A 649 3.21 21.72 -10.67
N ILE A 650 2.24 22.63 -10.62
CA ILE A 650 2.35 24.00 -11.10
C ILE A 650 2.99 24.84 -9.98
N ASN A 651 4.00 25.64 -10.32
CA ASN A 651 4.61 26.56 -9.37
C ASN A 651 3.56 27.54 -8.81
N PRO A 652 3.31 27.56 -7.50
CA PRO A 652 2.29 28.40 -6.90
C PRO A 652 2.54 29.91 -7.05
N ASN A 653 3.75 30.30 -7.49
CA ASN A 653 4.16 31.70 -7.68
C ASN A 653 4.37 32.06 -9.17
N ASN A 654 4.35 31.08 -10.09
CA ASN A 654 4.56 31.28 -11.52
C ASN A 654 3.93 30.16 -12.35
N SER A 655 2.75 30.36 -12.89
CA SER A 655 1.99 29.37 -13.67
C SER A 655 2.70 28.86 -14.96
N ASN A 656 3.79 29.50 -15.39
CA ASN A 656 4.60 29.01 -16.51
C ASN A 656 5.59 27.91 -16.10
N GLU A 657 5.92 27.81 -14.84
CA GLU A 657 6.85 26.81 -14.32
C GLU A 657 6.10 25.58 -13.81
N VAL A 658 6.35 24.43 -14.41
CA VAL A 658 5.64 23.19 -14.07
C VAL A 658 6.61 22.02 -14.03
N PHE A 659 6.48 21.18 -13.00
CA PHE A 659 7.09 19.87 -12.96
C PHE A 659 6.09 18.80 -13.39
N VAL A 660 6.60 17.81 -14.12
CA VAL A 660 5.88 16.59 -14.50
C VAL A 660 6.74 15.39 -14.14
N THR A 661 6.15 14.41 -13.48
CA THR A 661 6.85 13.17 -13.12
C THR A 661 6.27 11.98 -13.87
N PHE A 662 7.13 11.00 -14.13
CA PHE A 662 6.80 9.81 -14.89
C PHE A 662 7.07 8.55 -14.09
N GLY A 663 6.27 7.53 -14.38
CA GLY A 663 6.40 6.23 -13.77
C GLY A 663 7.48 5.36 -14.42
N GLY A 664 7.78 4.26 -13.74
CA GLY A 664 8.76 3.27 -14.16
C GLY A 664 10.11 3.43 -13.45
N TYR A 665 11.00 2.50 -13.75
CA TYR A 665 12.36 2.49 -13.20
C TYR A 665 13.32 3.02 -14.27
N ASN A 666 13.38 4.33 -14.41
CA ASN A 666 14.20 5.03 -15.43
C ASN A 666 15.03 6.14 -14.77
N ASN A 667 15.91 6.76 -15.53
CA ASN A 667 16.76 7.86 -15.06
C ASN A 667 16.29 9.23 -15.55
N ASP A 668 15.07 9.33 -16.05
CA ASP A 668 14.46 10.51 -16.65
C ASP A 668 13.02 10.69 -16.16
N ASP A 669 12.77 10.45 -14.85
CA ASP A 669 11.43 10.45 -14.29
C ASP A 669 10.93 11.83 -13.86
N VAL A 670 11.79 12.86 -13.82
CA VAL A 670 11.42 14.23 -13.42
C VAL A 670 11.73 15.22 -14.53
N TRP A 671 10.70 15.94 -14.97
CA TRP A 671 10.81 16.93 -16.05
C TRP A 671 10.26 18.29 -15.63
N TYR A 672 10.87 19.35 -16.14
CA TYR A 672 10.54 20.73 -15.82
C TYR A 672 10.36 21.55 -17.07
N THR A 673 9.36 22.43 -17.06
CA THR A 673 9.20 23.50 -18.07
C THR A 673 9.25 24.87 -17.40
N PRO A 674 10.01 25.83 -17.93
CA PRO A 674 10.00 27.23 -17.46
C PRO A 674 8.96 28.10 -18.20
N ASP A 675 8.31 27.58 -19.24
CA ASP A 675 7.56 28.35 -20.24
C ASP A 675 6.23 27.68 -20.63
N ALA A 676 5.59 27.10 -19.66
CA ALA A 676 4.28 26.48 -19.77
C ALA A 676 4.21 25.36 -20.84
N GLY A 677 5.26 24.54 -20.96
CA GLY A 677 5.30 23.35 -21.80
C GLY A 677 5.73 23.61 -23.24
N VAL A 678 6.35 24.75 -23.52
CA VAL A 678 6.99 25.02 -24.83
C VAL A 678 8.34 24.31 -24.92
N ASN A 679 9.16 24.38 -23.87
CA ASN A 679 10.42 23.67 -23.72
C ASN A 679 10.41 22.80 -22.46
N TRP A 680 11.13 21.67 -22.51
CA TRP A 680 11.23 20.74 -21.40
C TRP A 680 12.69 20.41 -21.08
N GLU A 681 12.99 20.30 -19.80
CA GLU A 681 14.30 19.97 -19.30
C GLU A 681 14.21 18.75 -18.37
N ASN A 682 15.06 17.72 -18.58
CA ASN A 682 15.19 16.64 -17.62
C ASN A 682 15.83 17.16 -16.32
N ARG A 683 15.16 16.94 -15.22
CA ARG A 683 15.54 17.40 -13.87
C ARG A 683 15.67 16.24 -12.89
N SER A 684 15.99 15.04 -13.37
CA SER A 684 16.29 13.87 -12.52
C SER A 684 17.67 13.97 -11.82
N GLY A 685 18.36 15.10 -11.98
CA GLY A 685 19.63 15.40 -11.34
C GLY A 685 20.87 15.09 -12.17
N THR A 686 22.02 15.44 -11.62
CA THR A 686 23.34 15.21 -12.24
C THR A 686 24.25 14.46 -11.27
N VAL A 687 25.00 13.48 -11.77
CA VAL A 687 25.97 12.71 -10.95
C VAL A 687 26.93 13.64 -10.22
N PRO A 688 27.17 13.48 -8.91
CA PRO A 688 26.73 12.38 -8.03
C PRO A 688 25.44 12.64 -7.27
N ASN A 689 24.69 13.70 -7.59
CA ASN A 689 23.47 14.13 -6.90
C ASN A 689 22.22 13.83 -7.75
N ASP A 690 22.29 12.84 -8.65
CA ASP A 690 21.16 12.37 -9.43
C ASP A 690 20.27 11.43 -8.63
N LEU A 691 18.99 11.37 -9.00
CA LEU A 691 18.04 10.42 -8.42
C LEU A 691 18.44 8.98 -8.76
N PRO A 692 18.26 8.06 -7.82
CA PRO A 692 18.37 6.64 -8.14
C PRO A 692 17.28 6.25 -9.16
N VAL A 693 17.55 5.20 -9.94
CA VAL A 693 16.56 4.61 -10.85
C VAL A 693 15.46 3.93 -10.05
N LEU A 694 14.36 4.62 -9.84
CA LEU A 694 13.19 4.13 -9.08
C LEU A 694 11.93 4.92 -9.45
N GLN A 695 10.78 4.37 -9.09
CA GLN A 695 9.48 5.01 -9.28
C GLN A 695 9.39 6.34 -8.55
N VAL A 696 9.03 7.41 -9.27
CA VAL A 696 8.62 8.71 -8.71
C VAL A 696 7.10 8.79 -8.73
N ASN A 697 6.47 8.93 -7.58
CA ASN A 697 5.01 8.88 -7.43
C ASN A 697 4.37 10.27 -7.40
N THR A 698 5.03 11.26 -6.81
CA THR A 698 4.46 12.58 -6.57
C THR A 698 5.53 13.67 -6.53
N VAL A 699 5.16 14.89 -6.87
CA VAL A 699 6.04 16.06 -6.83
C VAL A 699 5.30 17.28 -6.26
N ARG A 700 5.98 18.05 -5.41
CA ARG A 700 5.42 19.29 -4.84
C ARG A 700 6.47 20.40 -4.80
N TYR A 701 6.06 21.61 -5.13
CA TYR A 701 6.81 22.82 -4.85
C TYR A 701 6.74 23.18 -3.36
N HIS A 702 7.80 23.78 -2.85
CA HIS A 702 7.72 24.51 -1.59
C HIS A 702 6.82 25.73 -1.74
N PRO A 703 5.86 25.98 -0.82
CA PRO A 703 4.84 27.02 -1.01
C PRO A 703 5.38 28.45 -1.08
N ALA A 704 6.55 28.71 -0.51
CA ALA A 704 7.16 30.05 -0.43
C ALA A 704 8.49 30.16 -1.20
N ASN A 705 9.06 29.07 -1.72
CA ASN A 705 10.33 29.11 -2.44
C ASN A 705 10.28 28.21 -3.69
N SER A 706 10.14 28.78 -4.85
CA SER A 706 9.99 28.09 -6.13
C SER A 706 11.24 27.29 -6.58
N ASN A 707 12.38 27.43 -5.89
CA ASN A 707 13.55 26.61 -6.18
C ASN A 707 13.52 25.27 -5.45
N TRP A 708 12.70 25.15 -4.40
CA TRP A 708 12.65 23.96 -3.57
C TRP A 708 11.54 23.01 -4.03
N ILE A 709 11.95 21.80 -4.34
CA ILE A 709 11.08 20.75 -4.89
C ILE A 709 11.21 19.50 -4.02
N TYR A 710 10.10 18.85 -3.77
CA TYR A 710 10.02 17.58 -3.06
C TYR A 710 9.36 16.53 -3.94
N ILE A 711 9.92 15.31 -3.93
CA ILE A 711 9.32 14.15 -4.60
C ILE A 711 9.16 13.00 -3.63
N GLY A 712 8.04 12.30 -3.76
CA GLY A 712 7.78 11.02 -3.09
C GLY A 712 8.05 9.88 -4.05
N THR A 713 8.71 8.84 -3.56
CA THR A 713 9.18 7.70 -4.35
C THR A 713 8.85 6.37 -3.67
N ASP A 714 9.18 5.25 -4.30
CA ASP A 714 9.08 3.93 -3.67
C ASP A 714 10.08 3.72 -2.50
N LEU A 715 11.02 4.64 -2.29
CA LEU A 715 12.01 4.60 -1.20
C LEU A 715 12.07 5.91 -0.40
N GLY A 716 10.92 6.48 -0.08
CA GLY A 716 10.85 7.69 0.75
C GLY A 716 10.84 8.99 -0.06
N VAL A 717 11.34 10.07 0.54
CA VAL A 717 11.27 11.43 0.02
C VAL A 717 12.65 11.92 -0.39
N PHE A 718 12.73 12.59 -1.54
CA PHE A 718 13.90 13.34 -1.99
C PHE A 718 13.54 14.81 -2.14
N ALA A 719 14.53 15.67 -1.99
CA ALA A 719 14.34 17.09 -2.17
C ALA A 719 15.46 17.71 -2.99
N SER A 720 15.11 18.78 -3.68
CA SER A 720 16.03 19.63 -4.43
C SER A 720 15.83 21.09 -4.00
N GLN A 721 16.91 21.85 -3.94
CA GLN A 721 16.88 23.27 -3.65
C GLN A 721 17.18 24.16 -4.86
N ASP A 722 17.41 23.54 -6.01
CA ASP A 722 17.82 24.17 -7.26
C ASP A 722 16.97 23.72 -8.46
N ARG A 723 15.66 23.50 -8.23
CA ARG A 723 14.71 23.08 -9.26
C ARG A 723 15.08 21.75 -9.92
N GLY A 724 15.53 20.77 -9.14
CA GLY A 724 15.80 19.42 -9.62
C GLY A 724 17.14 19.24 -10.35
N VAL A 725 18.06 20.22 -10.30
CA VAL A 725 19.41 20.05 -10.86
C VAL A 725 20.21 19.09 -9.99
N ASN A 726 20.07 19.21 -8.66
CA ASN A 726 20.67 18.29 -7.70
C ASN A 726 19.61 17.82 -6.71
N TRP A 727 19.73 16.56 -6.29
CA TRP A 727 18.81 15.94 -5.33
C TRP A 727 19.54 15.42 -4.10
N SER A 728 18.87 15.46 -2.97
CA SER A 728 19.31 14.88 -1.72
C SER A 728 18.22 14.03 -1.09
N VAL A 729 18.63 13.03 -0.34
CA VAL A 729 17.72 12.20 0.45
C VAL A 729 17.32 12.96 1.71
N VAL A 730 16.02 13.10 1.92
CA VAL A 730 15.49 13.85 3.07
C VAL A 730 15.28 12.95 4.29
N THR A 731 15.70 11.72 4.20
CA THR A 731 15.49 10.71 5.22
C THR A 731 16.78 10.42 5.96
N ASN A 732 16.76 10.49 7.28
CA ASN A 732 17.92 10.12 8.09
C ASN A 732 18.01 8.60 8.22
N PHE A 733 18.72 7.94 7.30
CA PHE A 733 18.96 6.50 7.34
C PHE A 733 19.68 6.00 8.61
N ASN A 734 20.37 6.86 9.33
CA ASN A 734 21.10 6.51 10.55
C ASN A 734 20.30 6.73 11.84
N GLY A 735 19.16 7.43 11.79
CA GLY A 735 18.36 7.85 12.94
C GLY A 735 17.01 7.15 13.10
N ASN A 736 16.59 6.27 12.19
CA ASN A 736 15.23 5.72 12.16
C ASN A 736 14.11 6.79 12.02
N GLU A 737 14.38 7.88 11.32
CA GLU A 737 13.47 9.01 11.19
C GLU A 737 12.96 9.13 9.75
N GLY A 738 11.64 9.19 9.59
CA GLY A 738 10.97 9.51 8.35
C GLY A 738 10.40 8.32 7.55
N PRO A 739 9.78 8.61 6.39
CA PRO A 739 9.17 7.61 5.53
C PRO A 739 10.24 6.85 4.71
N VAL A 740 10.94 5.93 5.34
CA VAL A 740 12.07 5.20 4.76
C VAL A 740 11.63 3.83 4.28
N ASN A 741 12.23 3.38 3.17
CA ASN A 741 11.98 2.06 2.56
C ASN A 741 10.51 1.73 2.30
N THR A 742 9.67 2.74 2.27
CA THR A 742 8.24 2.61 1.99
C THR A 742 7.87 3.53 0.83
N GLU A 743 6.93 3.08 0.03
CA GLU A 743 6.34 3.89 -1.01
C GLU A 743 5.68 5.13 -0.42
N VAL A 744 6.09 6.31 -0.84
CA VAL A 744 5.39 7.57 -0.61
C VAL A 744 4.42 7.75 -1.77
N ALA A 745 3.16 7.45 -1.53
CA ALA A 745 2.12 7.48 -2.56
C ALA A 745 1.73 8.92 -2.92
N GLU A 746 1.67 9.81 -1.92
CA GLU A 746 1.36 11.22 -2.14
C GLU A 746 2.06 12.12 -1.12
N LEU A 747 2.50 13.29 -1.60
CA LEU A 747 2.94 14.43 -0.80
C LEU A 747 1.89 15.54 -0.86
N PHE A 748 1.58 16.16 0.27
CA PHE A 748 0.69 17.31 0.32
C PHE A 748 1.02 18.25 1.47
N TRP A 749 0.60 19.50 1.35
CA TRP A 749 0.87 20.53 2.35
C TRP A 749 -0.27 20.67 3.36
N GLN A 750 0.08 20.82 4.63
CA GLN A 750 -0.76 21.38 5.67
C GLN A 750 -0.46 22.88 5.78
N GLY A 751 -1.29 23.68 5.18
CA GLY A 751 -1.00 25.12 5.04
C GLY A 751 0.31 25.36 4.27
N ASN A 752 1.16 26.21 4.82
CA ASN A 752 2.51 26.45 4.29
C ASN A 752 3.61 25.97 5.28
N GLU A 753 3.24 25.24 6.32
CA GLU A 753 4.12 24.95 7.46
C GLU A 753 4.61 23.51 7.48
N PHE A 754 3.78 22.54 7.09
CA PHE A 754 4.13 21.14 7.17
C PHE A 754 3.95 20.44 5.84
N LEU A 755 4.97 19.66 5.44
CA LEU A 755 4.86 18.68 4.37
C LEU A 755 4.44 17.36 4.98
N ILE A 756 3.40 16.74 4.43
CA ILE A 756 2.90 15.42 4.84
C ILE A 756 3.18 14.41 3.73
N ALA A 757 3.71 13.26 4.12
CA ALA A 757 3.94 12.11 3.27
C ALA A 757 2.93 11.01 3.64
N ALA A 758 2.02 10.69 2.73
CA ALA A 758 1.14 9.54 2.83
C ALA A 758 1.86 8.31 2.24
N THR A 759 2.05 7.26 3.06
CA THR A 759 2.83 6.08 2.66
C THR A 759 1.97 4.85 2.49
N HIS A 760 2.38 3.98 1.56
CA HIS A 760 1.71 2.71 1.34
C HIS A 760 2.33 1.58 2.19
N GLY A 761 2.09 1.65 3.52
CA GLY A 761 2.58 0.62 4.46
C GLY A 761 3.09 1.10 5.81
N ARG A 762 3.27 2.43 6.00
CA ARG A 762 3.78 3.00 7.24
C ARG A 762 2.95 4.18 7.76
N GLY A 763 1.70 4.32 7.27
CA GLY A 763 0.85 5.44 7.67
C GLY A 763 1.30 6.76 7.07
N MET A 764 1.12 7.86 7.81
CA MET A 764 1.56 9.20 7.41
C MET A 764 2.66 9.73 8.31
N TYR A 765 3.54 10.50 7.68
CA TYR A 765 4.58 11.28 8.34
C TYR A 765 4.42 12.74 8.00
N ARG A 766 4.82 13.62 8.90
CA ARG A 766 4.91 15.06 8.61
C ARG A 766 6.26 15.61 9.05
N THR A 767 6.69 16.66 8.36
CA THR A 767 7.87 17.44 8.72
C THR A 767 7.60 18.92 8.50
N ALA A 768 8.17 19.76 9.36
CA ALA A 768 8.09 21.20 9.16
C ALA A 768 8.93 21.60 7.95
N ALA A 769 8.36 22.37 7.03
CA ALA A 769 9.11 22.97 5.94
C ALA A 769 10.00 24.10 6.49
N PRO A 770 11.27 24.19 6.07
CA PRO A 770 12.09 25.32 6.46
C PRO A 770 11.49 26.61 5.86
N PRO A 771 11.49 27.69 6.62
CA PRO A 771 10.99 28.96 6.09
C PRO A 771 11.90 29.48 4.97
N ALA A 772 11.31 30.03 3.92
CA ALA A 772 12.05 30.68 2.82
C ALA A 772 12.86 31.90 3.31
N VAL A 773 12.42 32.52 4.40
CA VAL A 773 13.16 33.52 5.18
C VAL A 773 13.47 32.94 6.56
N ILE A 774 14.73 32.81 6.87
CA ILE A 774 15.20 32.28 8.14
C ILE A 774 15.49 33.47 9.08
N TYR A 775 14.80 33.50 10.20
CA TYR A 775 14.94 34.57 11.19
C TYR A 775 15.92 34.15 12.29
N VAL A 776 16.80 35.06 12.63
CA VAL A 776 17.79 34.91 13.70
C VAL A 776 17.66 36.05 14.68
N ASN A 777 17.53 35.71 15.97
CA ASN A 777 17.43 36.70 17.05
C ASN A 777 18.21 36.20 18.28
N SER A 778 19.26 36.95 18.69
CA SER A 778 20.13 36.53 19.80
C SER A 778 19.40 36.42 21.15
N THR A 779 18.21 37.02 21.28
CA THR A 779 17.38 36.94 22.48
C THR A 779 16.36 35.81 22.45
N ALA A 780 16.26 35.08 21.34
CA ALA A 780 15.33 33.95 21.20
C ALA A 780 15.69 32.80 22.17
N PRO A 781 14.71 31.99 22.60
CA PRO A 781 14.98 30.77 23.31
C PRO A 781 15.74 29.77 22.43
N ILE A 782 16.46 28.83 23.05
CA ILE A 782 17.09 27.71 22.33
C ILE A 782 16.01 26.80 21.77
N GLY A 783 16.25 26.27 20.57
CA GLY A 783 15.30 25.32 19.91
C GLY A 783 14.28 26.03 19.02
N GLY A 784 14.54 27.24 18.56
CA GLY A 784 13.78 27.89 17.50
C GLY A 784 13.84 27.07 16.18
N ASN A 785 12.87 27.30 15.29
CA ASN A 785 12.79 26.64 13.97
C ASN A 785 13.10 27.58 12.79
N GLY A 786 13.60 28.77 13.07
CA GLY A 786 13.95 29.78 12.07
C GLY A 786 12.76 30.57 11.49
N SER A 787 11.54 30.30 11.93
CA SER A 787 10.38 31.12 11.56
C SER A 787 10.43 32.49 12.30
N GLN A 788 9.65 33.48 11.80
CA GLN A 788 9.56 34.77 12.46
C GLN A 788 8.98 34.66 13.89
N ALA A 789 8.06 33.71 14.12
CA ALA A 789 7.45 33.46 15.42
C ALA A 789 8.36 32.67 16.37
N SER A 790 9.33 31.92 15.83
CA SER A 790 10.27 31.08 16.58
C SER A 790 11.66 31.12 15.92
N PRO A 791 12.34 32.30 15.96
CA PRO A 791 13.63 32.47 15.30
C PRO A 791 14.74 31.65 15.95
N PHE A 792 15.78 31.35 15.18
CA PHE A 792 16.98 30.75 15.72
C PHE A 792 17.70 31.73 16.65
N LYS A 793 18.40 31.22 17.65
CA LYS A 793 19.17 32.00 18.58
C LYS A 793 20.54 32.38 18.03
N THR A 794 21.12 31.53 17.18
CA THR A 794 22.47 31.67 16.64
C THR A 794 22.46 31.73 15.11
N VAL A 795 23.48 32.39 14.55
CA VAL A 795 23.69 32.40 13.10
C VAL A 795 24.19 31.03 12.64
N TYR A 796 24.86 30.28 13.50
CA TYR A 796 25.22 28.88 13.20
C TYR A 796 24.01 28.03 12.96
N GLU A 797 22.97 28.05 13.81
CA GLU A 797 21.73 27.31 13.60
C GLU A 797 21.09 27.67 12.24
N ALA A 798 21.05 28.94 11.90
CA ALA A 798 20.53 29.38 10.59
C ALA A 798 21.39 28.88 9.41
N SER A 799 22.71 28.85 9.58
CA SER A 799 23.62 28.37 8.52
C SER A 799 23.48 26.88 8.22
N GLN A 800 23.06 26.09 9.22
CA GLN A 800 22.85 24.64 9.06
C GLN A 800 21.58 24.30 8.26
N VAL A 801 20.69 25.28 8.12
CA VAL A 801 19.36 25.07 7.53
C VAL A 801 19.12 25.92 6.29
N ALA A 802 19.97 26.92 6.07
CA ALA A 802 19.85 27.80 4.93
C ALA A 802 20.26 27.06 3.64
N GLY A 803 19.35 26.93 2.70
CA GLY A 803 19.60 26.43 1.36
C GLY A 803 19.96 27.54 0.36
N PRO A 804 20.41 27.20 -0.86
CA PRO A 804 20.66 28.16 -1.91
C PRO A 804 19.43 29.04 -2.19
N GLY A 805 19.59 30.35 -2.18
CA GLY A 805 18.50 31.29 -2.38
C GLY A 805 17.68 31.61 -1.12
N ALA A 806 17.99 31.04 0.03
CA ALA A 806 17.35 31.41 1.28
C ALA A 806 17.74 32.84 1.73
N THR A 807 16.78 33.53 2.28
CA THR A 807 17.03 34.83 2.94
C THR A 807 17.22 34.62 4.43
N ILE A 808 18.37 35.04 4.98
CA ILE A 808 18.62 34.99 6.41
C ILE A 808 18.44 36.43 6.97
N SER A 809 17.39 36.60 7.75
CA SER A 809 17.09 37.88 8.42
C SER A 809 17.62 37.86 9.84
N ILE A 810 18.65 38.64 10.08
CA ILE A 810 19.34 38.70 11.38
C ILE A 810 18.96 40.02 12.10
N GLU A 811 18.30 39.88 13.24
CA GLU A 811 17.97 41.02 14.11
C GLU A 811 19.23 41.62 14.71
N SER A 812 19.17 42.94 15.07
CA SER A 812 20.29 43.60 15.70
C SER A 812 20.67 42.96 17.03
N GLY A 813 21.95 42.72 17.25
CA GLY A 813 22.43 42.08 18.48
C GLY A 813 23.85 41.54 18.38
N THR A 814 24.31 41.01 19.50
CA THR A 814 25.56 40.25 19.56
C THR A 814 25.26 38.79 19.63
N TYR A 815 25.85 38.00 18.72
CA TYR A 815 25.70 36.58 18.59
C TYR A 815 27.00 35.89 18.98
N THR A 816 26.94 35.07 20.03
CA THR A 816 28.10 34.29 20.48
C THR A 816 27.99 32.91 19.90
N GLU A 817 28.83 32.61 18.92
CA GLU A 817 28.84 31.35 18.22
C GLU A 817 29.84 30.39 18.89
N THR A 818 29.36 29.19 19.19
CA THR A 818 30.18 28.11 19.77
C THR A 818 30.85 27.24 18.72
N GLN A 819 30.49 27.42 17.46
CA GLN A 819 30.99 26.68 16.31
C GLN A 819 31.28 27.64 15.15
N ILE A 820 32.10 27.19 14.21
CA ILE A 820 32.39 27.96 12.99
C ILE A 820 31.15 28.07 12.14
N VAL A 821 30.70 29.29 11.88
CA VAL A 821 29.60 29.55 10.94
C VAL A 821 30.12 29.44 9.53
N THR A 822 29.69 28.38 8.81
CA THR A 822 30.06 28.18 7.41
C THR A 822 28.78 28.06 6.58
N PHE A 823 28.60 28.93 5.61
CA PHE A 823 27.55 28.79 4.60
C PHE A 823 28.09 27.92 3.48
N LEU A 824 27.54 26.72 3.37
CA LEU A 824 28.06 25.66 2.48
C LEU A 824 27.70 25.85 0.99
N ASN A 825 26.84 26.81 0.67
CA ASN A 825 26.33 27.03 -0.66
C ASN A 825 26.43 28.50 -1.10
N GLU A 826 26.51 28.77 -2.39
CA GLU A 826 26.46 30.12 -2.96
C GLU A 826 24.98 30.59 -3.09
N GLY A 827 24.74 31.89 -2.93
CA GLY A 827 23.46 32.52 -3.27
C GLY A 827 22.54 32.86 -2.10
N TYR A 828 23.06 32.93 -0.85
CA TYR A 828 22.26 33.44 0.27
C TYR A 828 22.07 34.96 0.21
N ILE A 829 20.91 35.40 0.69
CA ILE A 829 20.64 36.82 0.96
C ILE A 829 20.66 37.02 2.46
N ILE A 830 21.66 37.73 2.99
CA ILE A 830 21.72 38.09 4.42
C ILE A 830 21.17 39.51 4.57
N VAL A 831 20.10 39.61 5.35
CA VAL A 831 19.49 40.89 5.70
C VAL A 831 19.73 41.15 7.17
N THR A 832 20.37 42.25 7.49
CA THR A 832 20.58 42.65 8.88
C THR A 832 19.65 43.81 9.25
N ASN A 833 18.87 43.61 10.31
CA ASN A 833 17.98 44.66 10.84
C ASN A 833 18.68 45.46 11.94
N GLY A 834 19.70 46.29 11.56
CA GLY A 834 20.53 47.06 12.45
C GLY A 834 21.95 46.55 12.60
N SER A 835 22.62 46.84 13.71
CA SER A 835 23.99 46.41 13.98
C SER A 835 24.03 44.95 14.45
N VAL A 836 24.72 44.11 13.72
CA VAL A 836 24.94 42.67 14.04
C VAL A 836 26.41 42.44 14.30
N VAL A 837 26.74 41.84 15.44
CA VAL A 837 28.10 41.42 15.84
C VAL A 837 28.09 39.93 16.06
N ILE A 838 28.89 39.18 15.31
CA ILE A 838 29.10 37.74 15.48
C ILE A 838 30.47 37.53 16.09
N GLN A 839 30.56 36.83 17.25
CA GLN A 839 31.80 36.59 17.98
C GLN A 839 31.99 35.11 18.26
#